data_0c6fabf91da8a7e8b21de65e15294675
#
_entry.id   0c6fabf91da8a7e8b21de65e15294675
#
_cell.length_a   1.000
_cell.length_b   1.000
_cell.length_c   1.000
_cell.angle_alpha   90.00
_cell.angle_beta   90.00
_cell.angle_gamma   90.00
#
_symmetry.space_group_name_H-M   'P 1'
#
loop_
_entity.id
_entity.type
_entity.pdbx_description
1 polymer ?
#
loop_
_entity_poly.entity_id
_entity_poly.type
_entity_poly.pdbx_seq_one_letter_code
_entity_poly.pdbx_strand_id
1 'polypeptide(L)'
;MIIPFRPVTAADADVLRSFTMESKCMNCDMNVANICAWQFLYHTEFAVVEGFLLLRFVTDGHVTYMKPIGKGDLGRVLQLLADDARSLGDTLRVACVCPCAQALMEESAPGAFTFESQRERADYIYLREALVTLSGKKLQPKRNHISKFKRLYPNYEYRPLTAALVPECLRLGEAWCRTADCREQRAALAEQRMMAYALSHIDELHITGGALFVEDKMVAFTFGAPINGETFDVCVEKADTTYEGAYTMINNEFVSRLPEQYIYINREEDLGLEGLRKAKLSYQPELILDKMTATYTAQPVEDEEERRVRFETRHLWERSFSDPRAFIDLYFREKYRKERNEVIQRDGRVVSALQKLPYPMTYGGVMLPTSYISGACTDEAYRRRGLMGELLDQTHRAMQREHAAFGFLIPANAELFDYYAKFGYTPCFRFGWQSVTAPTMPEGIVVVPSVEPPLTYMRDVMQCRSQCVQHPLSDLRAVVDDMRLAGDTMWEAHRGSLLVGVAVCRPEADGVLLRECLCDDDEARDALIAGIAAHYGRTEVDVIDLTATEGDYFGMARVIDAEVMLAAYARLHPEKECLLCVADELLTENNGCYHLVAGQCQRLAEDAPEAKAYTIAELTRLVLTEENPLMTLMMND
;
A
#
# COMPACT_ATOMS: atom_id res chain seq x y z
N MET A 1 0.27 -8.90 20.42
CA MET A 1 -0.27 -7.52 20.70
C MET A 1 -0.39 -6.84 19.37
N ILE A 2 -1.56 -6.32 19.01
CA ILE A 2 -1.74 -5.55 17.77
C ILE A 2 -1.19 -4.16 17.99
N ILE A 3 -0.24 -3.72 17.13
CA ILE A 3 0.30 -2.37 17.19
C ILE A 3 -0.75 -1.40 16.65
N PRO A 4 -1.16 -0.36 17.39
CA PRO A 4 -2.22 0.57 16.98
C PRO A 4 -1.70 1.63 16.00
N PHE A 5 -1.28 1.21 14.81
CA PHE A 5 -0.88 2.13 13.76
C PHE A 5 -2.04 3.00 13.30
N ARG A 6 -1.77 4.28 13.04
CA ARG A 6 -2.69 5.22 12.43
C ARG A 6 -2.00 6.15 11.43
N PRO A 7 -2.70 6.68 10.43
CA PRO A 7 -2.11 7.57 9.44
C PRO A 7 -1.44 8.79 10.06
N VAL A 8 -0.31 9.19 9.48
CA VAL A 8 0.42 10.41 9.85
C VAL A 8 -0.23 11.64 9.22
N THR A 9 -0.31 12.73 9.97
CA THR A 9 -0.73 14.05 9.49
C THR A 9 0.21 15.14 10.02
N ALA A 10 0.11 16.37 9.50
CA ALA A 10 0.88 17.51 10.04
C ALA A 10 0.55 17.83 11.51
N ALA A 11 -0.67 17.51 11.96
CA ALA A 11 -1.07 17.67 13.37
C ALA A 11 -0.28 16.76 14.33
N ASP A 12 0.36 15.71 13.83
CA ASP A 12 1.16 14.77 14.63
C ASP A 12 2.63 15.20 14.76
N ALA A 13 3.02 16.27 14.07
CA ALA A 13 4.40 16.70 13.96
C ALA A 13 5.13 16.88 15.30
N ASP A 14 4.46 17.38 16.33
CA ASP A 14 5.05 17.56 17.65
C ASP A 14 5.37 16.23 18.34
N VAL A 15 4.47 15.24 18.21
CA VAL A 15 4.70 13.89 18.73
C VAL A 15 5.89 13.26 18.02
N LEU A 16 5.95 13.32 16.70
CA LEU A 16 7.07 12.78 15.92
C LEU A 16 8.40 13.44 16.30
N ARG A 17 8.42 14.78 16.39
CA ARG A 17 9.59 15.57 16.80
C ARG A 17 10.10 15.21 18.19
N SER A 18 9.24 14.89 19.13
CA SER A 18 9.67 14.51 20.47
C SER A 18 10.61 13.29 20.48
N PHE A 19 10.54 12.44 19.46
CA PHE A 19 11.43 11.28 19.25
C PHE A 19 12.61 11.61 18.34
N THR A 20 12.38 12.27 17.20
CA THR A 20 13.42 12.49 16.19
C THR A 20 14.49 13.48 16.67
N MET A 21 14.08 14.54 17.38
CA MET A 21 15.01 15.57 17.87
C MET A 21 16.01 15.08 18.91
N GLU A 22 15.69 14.02 19.65
CA GLU A 22 16.62 13.37 20.58
C GLU A 22 17.61 12.40 19.87
N SER A 23 17.34 12.07 18.61
CA SER A 23 18.18 11.19 17.82
C SER A 23 19.41 11.92 17.31
N LYS A 24 20.56 11.26 17.32
CA LYS A 24 21.78 11.76 16.66
C LYS A 24 21.86 11.36 15.19
N CYS A 25 20.85 10.72 14.65
CA CYS A 25 20.83 10.29 13.27
C CYS A 25 20.64 11.52 12.34
N MET A 26 21.44 11.59 11.29
CA MET A 26 21.43 12.68 10.32
C MET A 26 20.63 12.32 9.04
N ASN A 27 19.96 11.19 9.03
CA ASN A 27 19.21 10.66 7.89
C ASN A 27 17.99 11.54 7.58
N CYS A 28 17.82 11.95 6.31
CA CYS A 28 16.70 12.80 5.87
C CYS A 28 15.32 12.15 6.06
N ASP A 29 15.23 10.81 6.05
CA ASP A 29 13.97 10.10 6.31
C ASP A 29 13.45 10.30 7.76
N MET A 30 14.29 10.80 8.66
CA MET A 30 13.89 11.17 10.02
C MET A 30 13.39 12.61 10.13
N ASN A 31 13.41 13.37 9.05
CA ASN A 31 12.84 14.70 9.00
C ASN A 31 11.31 14.62 9.07
N VAL A 32 10.72 15.22 10.11
CA VAL A 32 9.27 15.20 10.32
C VAL A 32 8.50 15.85 9.18
N ALA A 33 9.07 16.86 8.53
CA ALA A 33 8.45 17.46 7.35
C ALA A 33 8.36 16.45 6.19
N ASN A 34 9.42 15.66 5.95
CA ASN A 34 9.40 14.60 4.94
C ASN A 34 8.41 13.49 5.32
N ILE A 35 8.42 12.99 6.57
CA ILE A 35 7.49 11.96 7.05
C ILE A 35 6.03 12.37 6.79
N CYS A 36 5.67 13.62 7.11
CA CYS A 36 4.32 14.12 6.93
C CYS A 36 3.99 14.44 5.46
N ALA A 37 4.91 15.07 4.72
CA ALA A 37 4.61 15.56 3.38
C ALA A 37 4.58 14.45 2.32
N TRP A 38 5.32 13.35 2.50
CA TRP A 38 5.31 12.20 1.62
C TRP A 38 4.30 11.11 2.02
N GLN A 39 3.52 11.31 3.10
CA GLN A 39 2.59 10.30 3.63
C GLN A 39 1.58 9.80 2.57
N PHE A 40 1.16 10.64 1.63
CA PHE A 40 0.21 10.27 0.59
C PHE A 40 0.79 9.26 -0.42
N LEU A 41 2.12 9.24 -0.61
CA LEU A 41 2.81 8.34 -1.53
C LEU A 41 3.13 7.00 -0.85
N TYR A 42 3.58 7.06 0.39
CA TYR A 42 4.05 5.90 1.14
C TYR A 42 3.00 5.33 2.10
N HIS A 43 1.80 5.93 2.20
CA HIS A 43 0.76 5.55 3.17
C HIS A 43 1.32 5.43 4.59
N THR A 44 2.09 6.43 4.99
CA THR A 44 2.82 6.41 6.24
C THR A 44 1.88 6.42 7.43
N GLU A 45 2.06 5.45 8.30
CA GLU A 45 1.35 5.31 9.58
C GLU A 45 2.35 5.31 10.72
N PHE A 46 1.91 5.67 11.92
CA PHE A 46 2.75 5.62 13.10
C PHE A 46 2.05 5.07 14.31
N ALA A 47 2.82 4.57 15.26
CA ALA A 47 2.41 4.21 16.61
C ALA A 47 3.53 4.53 17.60
N VAL A 48 3.17 4.75 18.85
CA VAL A 48 4.12 4.85 19.97
C VAL A 48 3.92 3.64 20.86
N VAL A 49 4.94 2.77 20.95
CA VAL A 49 4.86 1.51 21.70
C VAL A 49 6.17 1.29 22.45
N GLU A 50 6.06 0.97 23.75
CA GLU A 50 7.20 0.64 24.63
C GLU A 50 8.36 1.65 24.60
N GLY A 51 8.03 2.95 24.47
CA GLY A 51 9.03 4.02 24.43
C GLY A 51 9.66 4.27 23.05
N PHE A 52 9.15 3.61 22.00
CA PHE A 52 9.59 3.82 20.63
C PHE A 52 8.49 4.42 19.77
N LEU A 53 8.87 5.36 18.92
CA LEU A 53 8.12 5.74 17.73
C LEU A 53 8.38 4.70 16.66
N LEU A 54 7.31 4.10 16.17
CA LEU A 54 7.29 3.14 15.08
C LEU A 54 6.60 3.79 13.89
N LEU A 55 7.24 3.71 12.74
CA LEU A 55 6.69 4.19 11.47
C LEU A 55 6.55 3.00 10.52
N ARG A 56 5.40 2.85 9.92
CA ARG A 56 5.07 1.83 8.92
C ARG A 56 4.67 2.52 7.63
N PHE A 57 5.15 2.02 6.50
CA PHE A 57 4.86 2.58 5.19
C PHE A 57 4.97 1.50 4.11
N VAL A 58 4.59 1.84 2.89
CA VAL A 58 4.64 0.92 1.75
C VAL A 58 5.66 1.40 0.75
N THR A 59 6.58 0.51 0.39
CA THR A 59 7.55 0.73 -0.69
C THR A 59 7.74 -0.54 -1.50
N ASP A 60 7.80 -0.41 -2.82
CA ASP A 60 7.93 -1.53 -3.75
C ASP A 60 6.88 -2.63 -3.55
N GLY A 61 5.66 -2.24 -3.11
CA GLY A 61 4.56 -3.15 -2.83
C GLY A 61 4.72 -3.99 -1.56
N HIS A 62 5.67 -3.66 -0.70
CA HIS A 62 5.92 -4.32 0.58
C HIS A 62 5.65 -3.39 1.75
N VAL A 63 5.08 -3.95 2.81
CA VAL A 63 5.02 -3.27 4.09
C VAL A 63 6.44 -3.15 4.64
N THR A 64 6.85 -1.92 4.91
CA THR A 64 8.19 -1.61 5.39
C THR A 64 8.09 -0.73 6.62
N TYR A 65 9.01 -0.90 7.53
CA TYR A 65 9.08 -0.11 8.76
C TYR A 65 10.33 0.74 8.75
N MET A 66 10.24 1.94 9.28
CA MET A 66 11.45 2.70 9.59
C MET A 66 12.13 2.08 10.82
N LYS A 67 13.44 2.20 10.92
CA LYS A 67 14.14 1.81 12.15
C LYS A 67 13.44 2.43 13.37
N PRO A 68 13.14 1.67 14.43
CA PRO A 68 12.50 2.21 15.63
C PRO A 68 13.28 3.39 16.23
N ILE A 69 12.58 4.44 16.64
CA ILE A 69 13.18 5.67 17.17
C ILE A 69 12.74 5.82 18.62
N GLY A 70 13.66 5.67 19.56
CA GLY A 70 13.31 5.76 20.98
C GLY A 70 14.32 5.04 21.86
N LYS A 71 13.88 4.75 23.10
CA LYS A 71 14.70 4.08 24.13
C LYS A 71 13.88 2.96 24.77
N GLY A 72 14.45 1.79 24.94
CA GLY A 72 13.78 0.63 25.51
C GLY A 72 14.40 -0.68 25.05
N ASP A 73 13.63 -1.77 25.13
CA ASP A 73 14.00 -3.09 24.63
C ASP A 73 13.78 -3.19 23.11
N LEU A 74 14.83 -2.90 22.34
CA LEU A 74 14.78 -2.94 20.87
C LEU A 74 14.50 -4.35 20.36
N GLY A 75 15.04 -5.40 20.99
CA GLY A 75 14.82 -6.79 20.57
C GLY A 75 13.33 -7.16 20.63
N ARG A 76 12.67 -6.76 21.72
CA ARG A 76 11.23 -6.96 21.86
C ARG A 76 10.43 -6.18 20.82
N VAL A 77 10.79 -4.93 20.55
CA VAL A 77 10.11 -4.10 19.52
C VAL A 77 10.30 -4.68 18.12
N LEU A 78 11.51 -5.15 17.77
CA LEU A 78 11.77 -5.84 16.50
C LEU A 78 10.91 -7.10 16.36
N GLN A 79 10.70 -7.84 17.45
CA GLN A 79 9.79 -9.00 17.44
C GLN A 79 8.34 -8.58 17.21
N LEU A 80 7.87 -7.51 17.86
CA LEU A 80 6.52 -6.97 17.64
C LEU A 80 6.30 -6.54 16.18
N LEU A 81 7.30 -5.90 15.57
CA LEU A 81 7.26 -5.53 14.16
C LEU A 81 7.27 -6.76 13.23
N ALA A 82 8.03 -7.81 13.59
CA ALA A 82 8.03 -9.07 12.84
C ALA A 82 6.66 -9.75 12.89
N ASP A 83 5.99 -9.71 14.04
CA ASP A 83 4.65 -10.26 14.20
C ASP A 83 3.61 -9.42 13.45
N ASP A 84 3.72 -8.08 13.44
CA ASP A 84 2.86 -7.18 12.67
C ASP A 84 3.03 -7.42 11.16
N ALA A 85 4.26 -7.44 10.64
CA ALA A 85 4.54 -7.74 9.24
C ALA A 85 3.96 -9.10 8.82
N ARG A 86 4.16 -10.14 9.64
CA ARG A 86 3.62 -11.47 9.40
C ARG A 86 2.10 -11.47 9.37
N SER A 87 1.45 -10.73 10.26
CA SER A 87 -0.02 -10.61 10.27
C SER A 87 -0.57 -9.98 8.98
N LEU A 88 0.22 -9.11 8.36
CA LEU A 88 -0.08 -8.48 7.07
C LEU A 88 0.37 -9.35 5.86
N GLY A 89 0.92 -10.53 6.12
CA GLY A 89 1.37 -11.46 5.07
C GLY A 89 2.73 -11.12 4.48
N ASP A 90 3.51 -10.24 5.12
CA ASP A 90 4.83 -9.81 4.65
C ASP A 90 5.97 -10.27 5.59
N THR A 91 7.19 -10.14 5.12
CA THR A 91 8.40 -10.32 5.93
C THR A 91 8.81 -8.96 6.49
N LEU A 92 9.24 -8.89 7.76
CA LEU A 92 9.72 -7.64 8.33
C LEU A 92 10.90 -7.08 7.51
N ARG A 93 10.69 -5.88 6.97
CA ARG A 93 11.71 -5.03 6.36
C ARG A 93 11.84 -3.76 7.17
N VAL A 94 13.05 -3.45 7.61
CA VAL A 94 13.35 -2.21 8.33
C VAL A 94 14.26 -1.37 7.44
N ALA A 95 13.75 -0.25 6.95
CA ALA A 95 14.48 0.70 6.13
C ALA A 95 15.15 1.81 6.95
N CYS A 96 15.95 2.63 6.28
CA CYS A 96 16.63 3.79 6.86
C CYS A 96 17.62 3.40 7.97
N VAL A 97 18.17 2.18 7.90
CA VAL A 97 19.13 1.66 8.86
C VAL A 97 20.51 2.24 8.55
N CYS A 98 20.98 3.17 9.38
CA CYS A 98 22.35 3.66 9.34
C CYS A 98 23.32 2.67 10.03
N PRO A 99 24.64 2.77 9.81
CA PRO A 99 25.59 1.84 10.42
C PRO A 99 25.49 1.71 11.95
N CYS A 100 25.17 2.79 12.65
CA CYS A 100 24.98 2.73 14.10
C CYS A 100 23.69 1.97 14.49
N ALA A 101 22.62 2.09 13.72
CA ALA A 101 21.40 1.33 13.95
C ALA A 101 21.58 -0.15 13.60
N GLN A 102 22.34 -0.48 12.55
CA GLN A 102 22.73 -1.84 12.23
C GLN A 102 23.40 -2.52 13.43
N ALA A 103 24.41 -1.86 14.03
CA ALA A 103 25.09 -2.41 15.19
C ALA A 103 24.15 -2.70 16.37
N LEU A 104 23.21 -1.79 16.65
CA LEU A 104 22.19 -1.98 17.71
C LEU A 104 21.22 -3.11 17.38
N MET A 105 20.81 -3.26 16.12
CA MET A 105 19.93 -4.35 15.69
C MET A 105 20.64 -5.70 15.78
N GLU A 106 21.90 -5.77 15.38
CA GLU A 106 22.74 -6.97 15.50
C GLU A 106 22.97 -7.37 16.97
N GLU A 107 23.16 -6.40 17.88
CA GLU A 107 23.24 -6.65 19.32
C GLU A 107 21.91 -7.16 19.89
N SER A 108 20.79 -6.57 19.46
CA SER A 108 19.44 -6.86 19.99
C SER A 108 18.84 -8.14 19.43
N ALA A 109 19.20 -8.54 18.20
CA ALA A 109 18.72 -9.73 17.52
C ALA A 109 19.84 -10.33 16.63
N PRO A 110 20.84 -11.00 17.24
CA PRO A 110 22.02 -11.48 16.53
C PRO A 110 21.70 -12.44 15.38
N GLY A 111 22.18 -12.12 14.17
CA GLY A 111 22.00 -12.96 12.99
C GLY A 111 20.56 -13.04 12.45
N ALA A 112 19.64 -12.21 12.98
CA ALA A 112 18.24 -12.23 12.59
C ALA A 112 17.95 -11.46 11.30
N PHE A 113 18.89 -10.63 10.84
CA PHE A 113 18.70 -9.76 9.69
C PHE A 113 19.80 -9.91 8.65
N THR A 114 19.44 -9.74 7.37
CA THR A 114 20.38 -9.39 6.31
C THR A 114 20.27 -7.91 6.01
N PHE A 115 21.40 -7.24 5.69
CA PHE A 115 21.45 -5.81 5.44
C PHE A 115 21.89 -5.56 4.00
N GLU A 116 21.12 -4.77 3.27
CA GLU A 116 21.41 -4.40 1.89
C GLU A 116 21.47 -2.88 1.76
N SER A 117 22.55 -2.38 1.17
CA SER A 117 22.79 -0.96 0.91
C SER A 117 22.50 -0.62 -0.55
N GLN A 118 21.88 0.54 -0.77
CA GLN A 118 21.64 1.09 -2.10
C GLN A 118 22.31 2.45 -2.20
N ARG A 119 23.38 2.53 -3.00
CA ARG A 119 24.22 3.73 -3.11
C ARG A 119 23.43 4.98 -3.50
N GLU A 120 22.41 4.84 -4.34
CA GLU A 120 21.52 5.91 -4.80
C GLU A 120 20.64 6.52 -3.71
N ARG A 121 20.45 5.78 -2.61
CA ARG A 121 19.68 6.23 -1.43
C ARG A 121 20.55 6.80 -0.32
N ALA A 122 21.86 6.93 -0.51
CA ALA A 122 22.75 7.50 0.49
C ALA A 122 22.63 9.03 0.55
N ASP A 123 22.55 9.58 1.76
CA ASP A 123 22.44 11.03 1.98
C ASP A 123 23.79 11.73 1.87
N TYR A 124 23.75 12.94 1.33
CA TYR A 124 24.92 13.81 1.23
C TYR A 124 24.94 14.82 2.38
N ILE A 125 25.83 14.65 3.33
CA ILE A 125 25.97 15.49 4.52
C ILE A 125 27.16 16.44 4.34
N TYR A 126 26.94 17.72 4.58
CA TYR A 126 27.93 18.77 4.47
C TYR A 126 28.12 19.50 5.79
N LEU A 127 29.31 20.02 6.03
CA LEU A 127 29.50 21.01 7.08
C LEU A 127 28.86 22.34 6.65
N ARG A 128 28.01 22.91 7.52
CA ARG A 128 27.39 24.22 7.29
C ARG A 128 28.45 25.28 6.91
N GLU A 129 29.55 25.34 7.66
CA GLU A 129 30.63 26.30 7.41
C GLU A 129 31.23 26.13 6.01
N ALA A 130 31.40 24.91 5.52
CA ALA A 130 31.91 24.64 4.18
C ALA A 130 30.99 25.18 3.07
N LEU A 131 29.65 25.07 3.24
CA LEU A 131 28.66 25.60 2.31
C LEU A 131 28.54 27.12 2.38
N VAL A 132 28.74 27.74 3.54
CA VAL A 132 28.71 29.19 3.76
C VAL A 132 29.93 29.83 3.16
N THR A 133 31.13 29.37 3.53
CA THR A 133 32.39 30.01 3.12
C THR A 133 32.87 29.62 1.73
N LEU A 134 32.48 28.41 1.29
CA LEU A 134 32.97 27.78 0.06
C LEU A 134 34.50 27.82 -0.03
N SER A 135 35.20 27.69 1.08
CA SER A 135 36.65 27.85 1.17
C SER A 135 37.40 26.75 0.42
N GLY A 136 38.66 26.99 0.09
CA GLY A 136 39.54 26.03 -0.57
C GLY A 136 39.46 26.00 -2.10
N LYS A 137 40.47 25.34 -2.71
CA LYS A 137 40.65 25.30 -4.17
C LYS A 137 39.53 24.49 -4.87
N LYS A 138 39.07 23.42 -4.24
CA LYS A 138 38.04 22.53 -4.83
C LYS A 138 36.68 23.24 -4.98
N LEU A 139 36.36 24.20 -4.11
CA LEU A 139 35.10 24.95 -4.12
C LEU A 139 35.21 26.30 -4.90
N GLN A 140 36.38 26.60 -5.52
CA GLN A 140 36.56 27.79 -6.37
C GLN A 140 35.51 27.91 -7.49
N PRO A 141 35.10 26.83 -8.19
CA PRO A 141 34.03 26.93 -9.20
C PRO A 141 32.70 27.43 -8.60
N LYS A 142 32.36 27.04 -7.38
CA LYS A 142 31.12 27.48 -6.70
C LYS A 142 31.19 28.99 -6.39
N ARG A 143 32.32 29.49 -5.88
CA ARG A 143 32.52 30.93 -5.68
C ARG A 143 32.43 31.69 -7.00
N ASN A 144 32.96 31.13 -8.10
CA ASN A 144 32.87 31.74 -9.41
C ASN A 144 31.40 31.86 -9.88
N HIS A 145 30.56 30.82 -9.64
CA HIS A 145 29.14 30.89 -9.96
C HIS A 145 28.44 32.00 -9.17
N ILE A 146 28.70 32.11 -7.86
CA ILE A 146 28.14 33.19 -7.02
C ILE A 146 28.59 34.55 -7.52
N SER A 147 29.90 34.73 -7.79
CA SER A 147 30.43 36.01 -8.29
C SER A 147 29.84 36.39 -9.64
N LYS A 148 29.62 35.38 -10.51
CA LYS A 148 28.97 35.58 -11.81
C LYS A 148 27.53 36.01 -11.65
N PHE A 149 26.75 35.30 -10.78
CA PHE A 149 25.36 35.64 -10.49
C PHE A 149 25.24 37.10 -9.98
N LYS A 150 26.03 37.46 -8.96
CA LYS A 150 26.04 38.83 -8.40
C LYS A 150 26.39 39.90 -9.42
N ARG A 151 27.25 39.59 -10.38
CA ARG A 151 27.63 40.53 -11.46
C ARG A 151 26.53 40.67 -12.51
N LEU A 152 25.85 39.58 -12.86
CA LEU A 152 24.78 39.57 -13.86
C LEU A 152 23.49 40.18 -13.31
N TYR A 153 23.23 39.96 -12.03
CA TYR A 153 22.00 40.36 -11.34
C TYR A 153 22.32 41.18 -10.08
N PRO A 154 22.87 42.41 -10.20
CA PRO A 154 23.36 43.17 -9.04
C PRO A 154 22.25 43.58 -8.07
N ASN A 155 20.99 43.62 -8.52
CA ASN A 155 19.82 44.01 -7.74
C ASN A 155 19.00 42.77 -7.29
N TYR A 156 19.62 41.58 -7.21
CA TYR A 156 18.92 40.44 -6.69
C TYR A 156 18.54 40.65 -5.21
N GLU A 157 17.44 40.06 -4.79
CA GLU A 157 16.97 40.07 -3.41
C GLU A 157 16.79 38.64 -2.89
N TYR A 158 17.22 38.41 -1.65
CA TYR A 158 16.84 37.22 -0.92
C TYR A 158 15.66 37.57 -0.01
N ARG A 159 14.57 36.80 -0.11
CA ARG A 159 13.40 36.97 0.73
C ARG A 159 13.16 35.68 1.49
N PRO A 160 12.94 35.73 2.85
CA PRO A 160 12.50 34.53 3.61
C PRO A 160 11.20 34.00 3.04
N LEU A 161 11.06 32.68 3.07
CA LEU A 161 9.84 32.02 2.62
C LEU A 161 8.69 32.31 3.60
N THR A 162 7.55 32.69 3.04
CA THR A 162 6.31 32.94 3.78
C THR A 162 5.14 32.33 3.02
N ALA A 163 3.99 32.14 3.66
CA ALA A 163 2.78 31.64 3.03
C ALA A 163 2.39 32.44 1.75
N ALA A 164 2.69 33.74 1.70
CA ALA A 164 2.40 34.59 0.53
C ALA A 164 3.21 34.19 -0.72
N LEU A 165 4.39 33.57 -0.56
CA LEU A 165 5.25 33.14 -1.66
C LEU A 165 4.96 31.72 -2.15
N VAL A 166 4.12 30.95 -1.46
CA VAL A 166 3.80 29.56 -1.82
C VAL A 166 3.31 29.42 -3.27
N PRO A 167 2.38 30.24 -3.78
CA PRO A 167 1.93 30.12 -5.16
C PRO A 167 3.07 30.29 -6.19
N GLU A 168 4.06 31.13 -5.89
CA GLU A 168 5.21 31.33 -6.77
C GLU A 168 6.19 30.16 -6.73
N CYS A 169 6.42 29.58 -5.54
CA CYS A 169 7.21 28.37 -5.38
C CYS A 169 6.63 27.21 -6.18
N LEU A 170 5.32 26.97 -6.07
CA LEU A 170 4.64 25.91 -6.80
C LEU A 170 4.71 26.12 -8.31
N ARG A 171 4.51 27.35 -8.79
CA ARG A 171 4.62 27.68 -10.21
C ARG A 171 6.04 27.47 -10.76
N LEU A 172 7.10 27.84 -10.00
CA LEU A 172 8.48 27.59 -10.41
C LEU A 172 8.79 26.07 -10.45
N GLY A 173 8.25 25.31 -9.50
CA GLY A 173 8.33 23.85 -9.49
C GLY A 173 7.64 23.21 -10.70
N GLU A 174 6.44 23.65 -11.06
CA GLU A 174 5.70 23.17 -12.25
C GLU A 174 6.45 23.39 -13.57
N ALA A 175 7.11 24.54 -13.72
CA ALA A 175 7.87 24.83 -14.92
C ALA A 175 9.02 23.82 -15.14
N TRP A 176 9.57 23.28 -14.05
CA TRP A 176 10.60 22.25 -14.10
C TRP A 176 10.04 20.89 -14.52
N CYS A 177 8.84 20.51 -14.07
CA CYS A 177 8.18 19.24 -14.41
C CYS A 177 7.88 19.09 -15.91
N ARG A 178 7.59 20.19 -16.62
CA ARG A 178 7.22 20.17 -18.05
C ARG A 178 8.36 19.79 -18.99
N THR A 179 9.61 19.77 -18.52
CA THR A 179 10.80 19.47 -19.32
C THR A 179 11.33 18.05 -19.12
N ALA A 180 10.71 17.27 -18.22
CA ALA A 180 11.13 15.93 -17.84
C ALA A 180 10.49 14.85 -18.73
N ASP A 181 11.11 13.67 -18.83
CA ASP A 181 10.52 12.49 -19.51
C ASP A 181 9.40 11.83 -18.65
N CYS A 182 8.67 10.84 -19.20
CA CYS A 182 7.49 10.25 -18.54
C CYS A 182 7.77 9.65 -17.14
N ARG A 183 8.97 9.10 -16.90
CA ARG A 183 9.36 8.52 -15.59
C ARG A 183 9.74 9.63 -14.62
N GLU A 184 10.48 10.61 -15.09
CA GLU A 184 10.83 11.82 -14.34
C GLU A 184 9.59 12.67 -14.03
N GLN A 185 8.58 12.68 -14.91
CA GLN A 185 7.31 13.39 -14.70
C GLN A 185 6.52 12.84 -13.49
N ARG A 186 6.44 11.52 -13.30
CA ARG A 186 5.76 10.94 -12.12
C ARG A 186 6.44 11.37 -10.82
N ALA A 187 7.76 11.25 -10.75
CA ALA A 187 8.53 11.67 -9.58
C ALA A 187 8.36 13.19 -9.32
N ALA A 188 8.41 13.99 -10.38
CA ALA A 188 8.26 15.43 -10.31
C ALA A 188 6.88 15.88 -9.78
N LEU A 189 5.82 15.13 -10.07
CA LEU A 189 4.49 15.46 -9.58
C LEU A 189 4.25 14.98 -8.15
N ALA A 190 4.77 13.82 -7.77
CA ALA A 190 4.80 13.43 -6.38
C ALA A 190 5.54 14.51 -5.55
N GLU A 191 6.66 15.02 -6.07
CA GLU A 191 7.39 16.14 -5.45
C GLU A 191 6.54 17.42 -5.40
N GLN A 192 5.78 17.75 -6.46
CA GLN A 192 4.86 18.90 -6.46
C GLN A 192 3.77 18.78 -5.40
N ARG A 193 3.17 17.60 -5.27
CA ARG A 193 2.17 17.34 -4.23
C ARG A 193 2.78 17.41 -2.84
N MET A 194 3.96 16.85 -2.65
CA MET A 194 4.74 16.96 -1.42
C MET A 194 5.02 18.43 -1.08
N MET A 195 5.53 19.23 -2.02
CA MET A 195 5.78 20.66 -1.83
C MET A 195 4.51 21.42 -1.45
N ALA A 196 3.39 21.16 -2.15
CA ALA A 196 2.11 21.80 -1.84
C ALA A 196 1.66 21.49 -0.41
N TYR A 197 1.77 20.23 0.01
CA TYR A 197 1.43 19.82 1.38
C TYR A 197 2.37 20.47 2.41
N ALA A 198 3.69 20.37 2.22
CA ALA A 198 4.67 20.93 3.13
C ALA A 198 4.49 22.45 3.30
N LEU A 199 4.34 23.16 2.19
CA LEU A 199 4.19 24.63 2.19
C LEU A 199 2.82 25.11 2.70
N SER A 200 1.78 24.24 2.71
CA SER A 200 0.50 24.57 3.37
C SER A 200 0.53 24.40 4.89
N HIS A 201 1.59 23.75 5.44
CA HIS A 201 1.76 23.48 6.86
C HIS A 201 3.13 23.96 7.37
N ILE A 202 3.56 25.16 6.90
CA ILE A 202 4.89 25.73 7.21
C ILE A 202 5.16 25.77 8.71
N ASP A 203 4.18 26.22 9.50
CA ASP A 203 4.35 26.42 10.94
C ASP A 203 4.37 25.09 11.69
N GLU A 204 3.43 24.18 11.39
CA GLU A 204 3.31 22.87 12.05
C GLU A 204 4.54 21.99 11.75
N LEU A 205 5.04 22.04 10.52
CA LEU A 205 6.19 21.25 10.08
C LEU A 205 7.53 21.93 10.35
N HIS A 206 7.54 23.14 10.95
CA HIS A 206 8.73 23.96 11.21
C HIS A 206 9.59 24.19 9.96
N ILE A 207 8.93 24.39 8.81
CA ILE A 207 9.60 24.66 7.55
C ILE A 207 10.29 26.02 7.61
N THR A 208 11.56 26.03 7.26
CA THR A 208 12.34 27.25 7.03
C THR A 208 12.77 27.26 5.59
N GLY A 209 12.62 28.41 4.91
CA GLY A 209 12.99 28.53 3.51
C GLY A 209 13.33 29.94 3.09
N GLY A 210 13.72 30.08 1.84
CA GLY A 210 14.02 31.35 1.22
C GLY A 210 13.95 31.32 -0.30
N ALA A 211 13.80 32.47 -0.89
CA ALA A 211 13.71 32.67 -2.34
C ALA A 211 14.60 33.80 -2.84
N LEU A 212 15.11 33.64 -4.05
CA LEU A 212 15.83 34.70 -4.78
C LEU A 212 14.91 35.34 -5.81
N PHE A 213 14.96 36.66 -5.83
CA PHE A 213 14.25 37.49 -6.80
C PHE A 213 15.23 38.28 -7.64
N VAL A 214 14.92 38.39 -8.92
CA VAL A 214 15.59 39.30 -9.88
C VAL A 214 14.47 40.07 -10.59
N GLU A 215 14.49 41.41 -10.50
CA GLU A 215 13.46 42.26 -11.09
C GLU A 215 12.02 41.82 -10.70
N ASP A 216 11.80 41.59 -9.40
CA ASP A 216 10.53 41.11 -8.82
C ASP A 216 10.04 39.72 -9.30
N LYS A 217 10.82 39.02 -10.12
CA LYS A 217 10.54 37.62 -10.50
C LYS A 217 11.30 36.69 -9.59
N MET A 218 10.59 35.68 -9.00
CA MET A 218 11.25 34.60 -8.30
C MET A 218 12.03 33.71 -9.28
N VAL A 219 13.36 33.58 -9.04
CA VAL A 219 14.28 32.83 -9.90
C VAL A 219 14.82 31.57 -9.23
N ALA A 220 14.72 31.46 -7.91
CA ALA A 220 15.06 30.27 -7.16
C ALA A 220 14.36 30.28 -5.80
N PHE A 221 14.10 29.09 -5.26
CA PHE A 221 13.69 28.92 -3.87
C PHE A 221 14.25 27.63 -3.30
N THR A 222 14.28 27.57 -1.97
CA THR A 222 14.65 26.40 -1.21
C THR A 222 13.89 26.39 0.11
N PHE A 223 13.63 25.19 0.62
CA PHE A 223 13.13 25.02 1.98
C PHE A 223 13.56 23.68 2.57
N GLY A 224 13.48 23.61 3.87
CA GLY A 224 13.77 22.40 4.63
C GLY A 224 13.32 22.52 6.07
N ALA A 225 13.69 21.53 6.87
CA ALA A 225 13.32 21.47 8.28
C ALA A 225 14.43 20.78 9.11
N PRO A 226 14.44 20.94 10.45
CA PRO A 226 15.42 20.25 11.30
C PRO A 226 15.19 18.72 11.31
N ILE A 227 16.27 17.95 11.18
CA ILE A 227 16.26 16.52 11.51
C ILE A 227 16.44 16.35 13.02
N ASN A 228 17.41 17.07 13.59
CA ASN A 228 17.73 17.09 15.03
C ASN A 228 18.36 18.42 15.42
N GLY A 229 18.87 18.55 16.66
CA GLY A 229 19.42 19.78 17.18
C GLY A 229 20.67 20.32 16.45
N GLU A 230 21.39 19.48 15.71
CA GLU A 230 22.66 19.80 15.04
C GLU A 230 22.62 19.65 13.51
N THR A 231 21.56 19.01 12.97
CA THR A 231 21.42 18.71 11.53
C THR A 231 20.15 19.31 10.97
N PHE A 232 20.30 20.09 9.90
CA PHE A 232 19.21 20.64 9.12
C PHE A 232 19.14 19.97 7.74
N ASP A 233 17.94 19.63 7.30
CA ASP A 233 17.68 19.02 6.01
C ASP A 233 17.18 20.04 5.00
N VAL A 234 17.76 20.06 3.82
CA VAL A 234 17.32 20.83 2.66
C VAL A 234 16.47 19.92 1.78
N CYS A 235 15.17 19.91 2.02
CA CYS A 235 14.22 19.01 1.35
C CYS A 235 14.03 19.37 -0.13
N VAL A 236 14.00 20.66 -0.45
CA VAL A 236 13.75 21.14 -1.82
C VAL A 236 14.68 22.29 -2.15
N GLU A 237 15.28 22.26 -3.34
CA GLU A 237 16.03 23.36 -3.93
C GLU A 237 15.72 23.43 -5.44
N LYS A 238 15.08 24.50 -5.89
CA LYS A 238 14.68 24.72 -7.28
C LYS A 238 15.16 26.07 -7.78
N ALA A 239 15.60 26.10 -9.05
CA ALA A 239 15.99 27.35 -9.69
C ALA A 239 15.65 27.34 -11.19
N ASP A 240 15.33 28.50 -11.73
CA ASP A 240 15.23 28.75 -13.16
C ASP A 240 16.66 28.72 -13.75
N THR A 241 16.95 27.69 -14.54
CA THR A 241 18.28 27.46 -15.12
C THR A 241 18.72 28.52 -16.12
N THR A 242 17.81 29.39 -16.59
CA THR A 242 18.15 30.53 -17.43
C THR A 242 18.91 31.62 -16.67
N TYR A 243 18.83 31.60 -15.32
CA TYR A 243 19.59 32.48 -14.43
C TYR A 243 20.85 31.77 -13.95
N GLU A 244 21.93 32.00 -14.67
CA GLU A 244 23.20 31.30 -14.42
C GLU A 244 23.73 31.54 -13.00
N GLY A 245 23.97 30.46 -12.27
CA GLY A 245 24.46 30.48 -10.88
C GLY A 245 23.36 30.52 -9.81
N ALA A 246 22.09 30.60 -10.18
CA ALA A 246 20.97 30.70 -9.25
C ALA A 246 20.93 29.56 -8.21
N TYR A 247 21.14 28.28 -8.61
CA TYR A 247 21.25 27.16 -7.69
C TYR A 247 22.34 27.33 -6.62
N THR A 248 23.54 27.76 -7.04
CA THR A 248 24.65 27.96 -6.10
C THR A 248 24.37 29.14 -5.18
N MET A 249 23.71 30.15 -5.71
CA MET A 249 23.40 31.39 -4.98
C MET A 249 22.32 31.11 -3.92
N ILE A 250 21.21 30.44 -4.26
CA ILE A 250 20.15 30.16 -3.29
C ILE A 250 20.67 29.28 -2.16
N ASN A 251 21.44 28.21 -2.47
CA ASN A 251 22.03 27.36 -1.47
C ASN A 251 22.91 28.14 -0.48
N ASN A 252 23.83 28.96 -0.96
CA ASN A 252 24.73 29.75 -0.12
C ASN A 252 24.00 30.80 0.71
N GLU A 253 23.04 31.53 0.13
CA GLU A 253 22.25 32.57 0.80
C GLU A 253 21.37 31.92 1.90
N PHE A 254 20.76 30.79 1.61
CA PHE A 254 19.91 30.09 2.57
C PHE A 254 20.70 29.53 3.75
N VAL A 255 21.73 28.71 3.47
CA VAL A 255 22.53 28.06 4.52
C VAL A 255 23.24 29.09 5.40
N SER A 256 23.66 30.26 4.86
CA SER A 256 24.29 31.33 5.65
C SER A 256 23.35 31.94 6.69
N ARG A 257 22.02 31.85 6.48
CA ARG A 257 20.98 32.38 7.38
C ARG A 257 20.40 31.39 8.36
N LEU A 258 20.74 30.10 8.20
CA LEU A 258 20.33 29.10 9.17
C LEU A 258 21.00 29.36 10.54
N PRO A 259 20.33 29.05 11.65
CA PRO A 259 20.92 29.12 12.98
C PRO A 259 22.25 28.38 13.10
N GLU A 260 23.19 28.95 13.83
CA GLU A 260 24.55 28.39 14.00
C GLU A 260 24.60 27.04 14.71
N GLN A 261 23.54 26.68 15.41
CA GLN A 261 23.40 25.37 16.04
C GLN A 261 23.45 24.21 15.02
N TYR A 262 23.03 24.44 13.78
CA TYR A 262 23.10 23.40 12.75
C TYR A 262 24.52 23.33 12.19
N ILE A 263 25.25 22.31 12.64
CA ILE A 263 26.62 22.03 12.22
C ILE A 263 26.61 21.33 10.86
N TYR A 264 25.62 20.46 10.65
CA TYR A 264 25.48 19.63 9.46
C TYR A 264 24.27 20.05 8.63
N ILE A 265 24.46 20.01 7.31
CA ILE A 265 23.39 20.20 6.31
C ILE A 265 23.25 18.90 5.54
N ASN A 266 22.12 18.23 5.67
CA ASN A 266 21.72 17.14 4.78
C ASN A 266 21.12 17.74 3.51
N ARG A 267 21.46 17.20 2.35
CA ARG A 267 20.87 17.56 1.05
C ARG A 267 20.35 16.33 0.32
N GLU A 268 19.91 15.35 1.06
CA GLU A 268 19.24 14.10 0.63
C GLU A 268 20.05 13.27 -0.40
N GLU A 269 19.39 12.34 -1.08
CA GLU A 269 19.98 11.34 -1.98
C GLU A 269 20.22 11.88 -3.41
N ASP A 270 20.94 11.09 -4.22
CA ASP A 270 21.11 11.36 -5.65
C ASP A 270 20.13 10.58 -6.57
N LEU A 271 19.33 9.67 -6.01
CA LEU A 271 18.30 8.88 -6.71
C LEU A 271 18.82 8.11 -7.93
N GLY A 272 20.14 7.84 -7.99
CA GLY A 272 20.78 7.21 -9.14
C GLY A 272 20.99 8.14 -10.35
N LEU A 273 20.62 9.43 -10.26
CA LEU A 273 20.76 10.39 -11.34
C LEU A 273 22.20 10.90 -11.41
N GLU A 274 22.91 10.60 -12.50
CA GLU A 274 24.33 10.94 -12.66
C GLU A 274 24.58 12.46 -12.54
N GLY A 275 23.72 13.27 -13.14
CA GLY A 275 23.79 14.73 -13.07
C GLY A 275 23.67 15.26 -11.65
N LEU A 276 22.70 14.73 -10.86
CA LEU A 276 22.47 15.10 -9.48
C LEU A 276 23.64 14.62 -8.59
N ARG A 277 24.11 13.39 -8.79
CA ARG A 277 25.30 12.85 -8.11
C ARG A 277 26.52 13.73 -8.31
N LYS A 278 26.81 14.11 -9.55
CA LYS A 278 27.92 15.01 -9.89
C LYS A 278 27.76 16.39 -9.25
N ALA A 279 26.54 16.94 -9.25
CA ALA A 279 26.25 18.21 -8.62
C ALA A 279 26.51 18.16 -7.11
N LYS A 280 26.00 17.13 -6.40
CA LYS A 280 26.19 16.95 -4.95
C LYS A 280 27.64 16.71 -4.58
N LEU A 281 28.35 15.81 -5.26
CA LEU A 281 29.79 15.57 -5.03
C LEU A 281 30.66 16.81 -5.27
N SER A 282 30.26 17.71 -6.16
CA SER A 282 31.01 18.93 -6.45
C SER A 282 31.08 19.92 -5.28
N TYR A 283 30.23 19.75 -4.26
CA TYR A 283 30.26 20.52 -3.01
C TYR A 283 31.12 19.89 -1.92
N GLN A 284 31.78 18.75 -2.21
CA GLN A 284 32.66 18.04 -1.28
C GLN A 284 31.96 17.71 0.04
N PRO A 285 31.03 16.74 0.04
CA PRO A 285 30.34 16.32 1.26
C PRO A 285 31.34 15.84 2.32
N GLU A 286 31.09 16.16 3.57
CA GLU A 286 31.83 15.67 4.73
C GLU A 286 31.62 14.17 4.91
N LEU A 287 30.37 13.72 4.71
CA LEU A 287 29.97 12.33 4.85
C LEU A 287 28.93 11.98 3.76
N ILE A 288 29.05 10.80 3.21
CA ILE A 288 27.98 10.13 2.47
C ILE A 288 27.40 9.10 3.43
N LEU A 289 26.21 9.39 3.96
CA LEU A 289 25.56 8.55 4.96
C LEU A 289 24.84 7.40 4.26
N ASP A 290 25.37 6.21 4.43
CA ASP A 290 24.77 5.00 3.91
C ASP A 290 23.47 4.66 4.64
N LYS A 291 22.48 4.21 3.88
CA LYS A 291 21.16 3.76 4.37
C LYS A 291 20.90 2.34 3.87
N MET A 292 20.69 1.43 4.80
CA MET A 292 20.43 0.03 4.49
C MET A 292 18.97 -0.33 4.73
N THR A 293 18.53 -1.36 4.04
CA THR A 293 17.31 -2.09 4.36
C THR A 293 17.72 -3.39 5.05
N ALA A 294 17.23 -3.59 6.26
CA ALA A 294 17.36 -4.83 7.01
C ALA A 294 16.15 -5.71 6.76
N THR A 295 16.38 -6.91 6.24
CA THR A 295 15.33 -7.92 6.03
C THR A 295 15.46 -9.00 7.09
N TYR A 296 14.36 -9.28 7.80
CA TYR A 296 14.31 -10.31 8.82
C TYR A 296 14.40 -11.70 8.18
N THR A 297 15.45 -12.42 8.47
CA THR A 297 15.73 -13.74 7.91
C THR A 297 15.64 -14.86 8.94
N ALA A 298 15.55 -14.52 10.22
CA ALA A 298 15.27 -15.49 11.26
C ALA A 298 13.82 -15.98 11.05
N GLN A 299 13.71 -17.02 10.21
CA GLN A 299 12.45 -17.74 10.12
C GLN A 299 12.16 -18.34 11.50
N PRO A 300 10.89 -18.36 11.97
CA PRO A 300 10.51 -19.32 12.97
C PRO A 300 11.07 -20.65 12.46
N VAL A 301 11.83 -21.35 13.27
CA VAL A 301 12.32 -22.68 12.89
C VAL A 301 11.04 -23.48 12.66
N GLU A 302 10.70 -23.65 11.37
CA GLU A 302 9.59 -24.49 10.95
C GLU A 302 9.93 -25.86 11.55
N ASP A 303 9.18 -26.31 12.53
CA ASP A 303 9.45 -27.58 13.14
C ASP A 303 9.27 -28.71 12.10
N GLU A 304 9.73 -29.90 12.40
CA GLU A 304 9.70 -31.02 11.47
C GLU A 304 8.26 -31.38 11.07
N GLU A 305 7.31 -31.24 11.99
CA GLU A 305 5.89 -31.47 11.76
C GLU A 305 5.30 -30.43 10.80
N GLU A 306 5.64 -29.17 11.00
CA GLU A 306 5.19 -28.05 10.17
C GLU A 306 5.68 -28.19 8.73
N ARG A 307 6.97 -28.50 8.55
CA ARG A 307 7.55 -28.80 7.23
C ARG A 307 6.85 -29.97 6.55
N ARG A 308 6.55 -31.03 7.31
CA ARG A 308 5.85 -32.20 6.82
C ARG A 308 4.42 -31.84 6.36
N VAL A 309 3.66 -31.13 7.20
CA VAL A 309 2.29 -30.71 6.87
C VAL A 309 2.27 -29.82 5.62
N ARG A 310 3.18 -28.85 5.52
CA ARG A 310 3.30 -27.98 4.34
C ARG A 310 3.62 -28.79 3.07
N PHE A 311 4.56 -29.69 3.16
CA PHE A 311 4.95 -30.56 2.04
C PHE A 311 3.77 -31.44 1.60
N GLU A 312 3.06 -32.09 2.53
CA GLU A 312 1.93 -32.94 2.24
C GLU A 312 0.72 -32.17 1.71
N THR A 313 0.44 -30.97 2.26
CA THR A 313 -0.61 -30.08 1.73
C THR A 313 -0.32 -29.70 0.28
N ARG A 314 0.93 -29.33 -0.03
CA ARG A 314 1.34 -29.04 -1.40
C ARG A 314 1.16 -30.25 -2.32
N HIS A 315 1.59 -31.42 -1.91
CA HIS A 315 1.41 -32.64 -2.70
C HIS A 315 -0.05 -33.04 -2.90
N LEU A 316 -0.90 -32.78 -1.89
CA LEU A 316 -2.33 -32.98 -2.04
C LEU A 316 -2.92 -32.01 -3.06
N TRP A 317 -2.48 -30.74 -3.07
CA TRP A 317 -2.86 -29.74 -4.07
C TRP A 317 -2.46 -30.17 -5.48
N GLU A 318 -1.18 -30.51 -5.69
CA GLU A 318 -0.62 -30.96 -6.99
C GLU A 318 -1.39 -32.14 -7.60
N ARG A 319 -1.98 -33.02 -6.76
CA ARG A 319 -2.79 -34.15 -7.22
C ARG A 319 -4.27 -33.83 -7.42
N SER A 320 -4.75 -32.77 -6.79
CA SER A 320 -6.17 -32.41 -6.77
C SER A 320 -6.56 -31.40 -7.83
N PHE A 321 -5.61 -30.55 -8.23
CA PHE A 321 -5.80 -29.45 -9.18
C PHE A 321 -4.86 -29.60 -10.37
N SER A 322 -5.25 -29.01 -11.49
CA SER A 322 -4.45 -28.99 -12.74
C SER A 322 -3.58 -27.74 -12.87
N ASP A 323 -3.31 -27.08 -11.75
CA ASP A 323 -2.59 -25.80 -11.75
C ASP A 323 -1.16 -25.93 -12.26
N PRO A 324 -0.66 -24.94 -13.03
CA PRO A 324 0.74 -24.93 -13.47
C PRO A 324 1.70 -24.90 -12.27
N ARG A 325 2.82 -25.60 -12.40
CA ARG A 325 3.82 -25.65 -11.32
C ARG A 325 4.30 -24.27 -10.88
N ALA A 326 4.45 -23.33 -11.83
CA ALA A 326 4.85 -21.96 -11.52
C ALA A 326 3.85 -21.25 -10.61
N PHE A 327 2.54 -21.47 -10.83
CA PHE A 327 1.48 -20.99 -9.95
C PHE A 327 1.58 -21.61 -8.55
N ILE A 328 1.72 -22.94 -8.46
CA ILE A 328 1.83 -23.64 -7.16
C ILE A 328 3.07 -23.14 -6.38
N ASP A 329 4.21 -22.95 -7.08
CA ASP A 329 5.43 -22.40 -6.48
C ASP A 329 5.19 -20.98 -5.92
N LEU A 330 4.51 -20.12 -6.70
CA LEU A 330 4.13 -18.77 -6.29
C LEU A 330 3.19 -18.81 -5.08
N TYR A 331 2.12 -19.61 -5.15
CA TYR A 331 1.12 -19.71 -4.09
C TYR A 331 1.74 -20.18 -2.76
N PHE A 332 2.51 -21.25 -2.77
CA PHE A 332 3.14 -21.79 -1.56
C PHE A 332 4.28 -20.93 -1.02
N ARG A 333 4.82 -20.02 -1.81
CA ARG A 333 5.78 -19.00 -1.37
C ARG A 333 5.08 -17.79 -0.76
N GLU A 334 4.06 -17.25 -1.43
CA GLU A 334 3.46 -15.96 -1.09
C GLU A 334 2.20 -16.08 -0.21
N LYS A 335 1.34 -17.08 -0.43
CA LYS A 335 0.03 -17.21 0.22
C LYS A 335 0.02 -18.19 1.38
N TYR A 336 0.70 -19.34 1.22
CA TYR A 336 0.69 -20.36 2.25
C TYR A 336 1.29 -19.84 3.56
N ARG A 337 0.53 -20.03 4.65
CA ARG A 337 0.99 -19.86 6.04
C ARG A 337 0.36 -20.97 6.87
N LYS A 338 1.06 -21.47 7.89
CA LYS A 338 0.53 -22.56 8.72
C LYS A 338 -0.78 -22.18 9.42
N GLU A 339 -0.88 -20.93 9.86
CA GLU A 339 -2.04 -20.37 10.56
C GLU A 339 -3.27 -20.24 9.64
N ARG A 340 -3.06 -20.33 8.33
CA ARG A 340 -4.10 -20.28 7.30
C ARG A 340 -4.44 -21.66 6.73
N ASN A 341 -3.61 -22.67 7.07
CA ASN A 341 -3.73 -24.02 6.53
C ASN A 341 -4.53 -24.91 7.48
N GLU A 342 -5.79 -25.14 7.15
CA GLU A 342 -6.65 -26.07 7.88
C GLU A 342 -6.52 -27.47 7.25
N VAL A 343 -6.25 -28.49 8.06
CA VAL A 343 -6.00 -29.85 7.57
C VAL A 343 -6.67 -30.91 8.41
N ILE A 344 -7.04 -32.03 7.76
CA ILE A 344 -7.35 -33.29 8.42
C ILE A 344 -6.23 -34.27 8.12
N GLN A 345 -5.65 -34.82 9.15
CA GLN A 345 -4.63 -35.85 9.05
C GLN A 345 -5.22 -37.23 9.41
N ARG A 346 -4.78 -38.27 8.71
CA ARG A 346 -5.03 -39.69 9.03
C ARG A 346 -3.73 -40.45 8.88
N ASP A 347 -3.39 -41.25 9.87
CA ASP A 347 -2.14 -42.02 9.90
C ASP A 347 -0.88 -41.18 9.65
N GLY A 348 -0.89 -39.96 10.18
CA GLY A 348 0.22 -38.99 10.03
C GLY A 348 0.31 -38.31 8.65
N ARG A 349 -0.69 -38.47 7.76
CA ARG A 349 -0.72 -37.85 6.42
C ARG A 349 -1.88 -36.87 6.30
N VAL A 350 -1.65 -35.77 5.59
CA VAL A 350 -2.70 -34.81 5.22
C VAL A 350 -3.59 -35.42 4.14
N VAL A 351 -4.85 -35.66 4.48
CA VAL A 351 -5.85 -36.26 3.59
C VAL A 351 -6.95 -35.30 3.13
N SER A 352 -7.10 -34.19 3.82
CA SER A 352 -7.96 -33.08 3.37
C SER A 352 -7.34 -31.77 3.82
N ALA A 353 -7.39 -30.74 2.99
CA ALA A 353 -6.79 -29.43 3.27
C ALA A 353 -7.61 -28.31 2.63
N LEU A 354 -7.55 -27.14 3.22
CA LEU A 354 -7.95 -25.87 2.61
C LEU A 354 -7.12 -24.72 3.20
N GLN A 355 -7.09 -23.59 2.49
CA GLN A 355 -6.46 -22.36 2.96
C GLN A 355 -7.53 -21.34 3.35
N LYS A 356 -7.42 -20.79 4.56
CA LYS A 356 -8.27 -19.70 5.07
C LYS A 356 -7.53 -18.40 4.94
N LEU A 357 -7.76 -17.64 3.88
CA LEU A 357 -7.05 -16.39 3.58
C LEU A 357 -7.83 -15.18 4.11
N PRO A 358 -7.19 -14.27 4.87
CA PRO A 358 -7.85 -13.06 5.35
C PRO A 358 -7.95 -12.04 4.20
N TYR A 359 -9.15 -11.81 3.73
CA TYR A 359 -9.48 -10.78 2.75
C TYR A 359 -10.56 -9.88 3.34
N PRO A 360 -10.22 -8.68 3.86
CA PRO A 360 -11.23 -7.78 4.38
C PRO A 360 -12.15 -7.28 3.25
N MET A 361 -13.32 -6.77 3.62
CA MET A 361 -14.27 -6.21 2.65
C MET A 361 -14.75 -4.83 3.11
N THR A 362 -14.79 -3.86 2.18
CA THR A 362 -15.51 -2.61 2.41
C THR A 362 -17.02 -2.91 2.41
N TYR A 363 -17.76 -2.37 3.38
CA TYR A 363 -19.20 -2.55 3.47
C TYR A 363 -19.83 -1.34 4.15
N GLY A 364 -20.58 -0.54 3.38
CA GLY A 364 -21.23 0.66 3.92
C GLY A 364 -20.28 1.63 4.66
N GLY A 365 -19.06 1.82 4.12
CA GLY A 365 -18.05 2.72 4.68
C GLY A 365 -17.25 2.15 5.86
N VAL A 366 -17.46 0.89 6.25
CA VAL A 366 -16.64 0.18 7.24
C VAL A 366 -15.85 -0.96 6.59
N MET A 367 -14.75 -1.34 7.21
CA MET A 367 -13.96 -2.51 6.80
C MET A 367 -14.36 -3.71 7.66
N LEU A 368 -14.93 -4.74 7.04
CA LEU A 368 -15.30 -5.99 7.72
C LEU A 368 -14.17 -7.01 7.61
N PRO A 369 -13.82 -7.70 8.69
CA PRO A 369 -12.97 -8.88 8.62
C PRO A 369 -13.74 -10.01 7.92
N THR A 370 -13.17 -10.59 6.87
CA THR A 370 -13.73 -11.70 6.12
C THR A 370 -12.65 -12.69 5.72
N SER A 371 -13.02 -13.89 5.30
CA SER A 371 -12.05 -14.92 4.94
C SER A 371 -12.44 -15.62 3.65
N TYR A 372 -11.46 -15.74 2.75
CA TYR A 372 -11.57 -16.52 1.52
C TYR A 372 -11.09 -17.96 1.73
N ILE A 373 -11.88 -18.92 1.31
CA ILE A 373 -11.50 -20.33 1.29
C ILE A 373 -10.93 -20.67 -0.08
N SER A 374 -9.65 -21.03 -0.10
CA SER A 374 -8.91 -21.41 -1.30
C SER A 374 -8.39 -22.84 -1.19
N GLY A 375 -8.18 -23.52 -2.31
CA GLY A 375 -7.50 -24.81 -2.39
C GLY A 375 -8.16 -25.95 -1.61
N ALA A 376 -9.49 -25.92 -1.47
CA ALA A 376 -10.24 -26.94 -0.76
C ALA A 376 -10.17 -28.28 -1.51
N CYS A 377 -9.45 -29.25 -0.95
CA CYS A 377 -9.23 -30.55 -1.59
C CYS A 377 -9.21 -31.71 -0.60
N THR A 378 -9.56 -32.90 -1.10
CA THR A 378 -9.51 -34.18 -0.36
C THR A 378 -8.88 -35.23 -1.25
N ASP A 379 -7.95 -36.00 -0.68
CA ASP A 379 -7.30 -37.13 -1.34
C ASP A 379 -8.35 -38.11 -1.90
N GLU A 380 -8.17 -38.56 -3.11
CA GLU A 380 -9.14 -39.39 -3.84
C GLU A 380 -9.54 -40.63 -3.05
N ALA A 381 -8.59 -41.28 -2.39
CA ALA A 381 -8.85 -42.48 -1.57
C ALA A 381 -9.72 -42.20 -0.34
N TYR A 382 -9.86 -40.91 0.05
CA TYR A 382 -10.61 -40.50 1.24
C TYR A 382 -11.87 -39.69 0.90
N ARG A 383 -12.18 -39.47 -0.37
CA ARG A 383 -13.40 -38.76 -0.81
C ARG A 383 -14.66 -39.53 -0.37
N ARG A 384 -15.79 -38.81 -0.29
CA ARG A 384 -17.12 -39.31 0.08
C ARG A 384 -17.21 -39.90 1.51
N ARG A 385 -16.28 -39.51 2.40
CA ARG A 385 -16.27 -39.90 3.82
C ARG A 385 -16.61 -38.74 4.76
N GLY A 386 -17.10 -37.61 4.24
CA GLY A 386 -17.49 -36.44 5.04
C GLY A 386 -16.34 -35.54 5.47
N LEU A 387 -15.07 -35.83 5.12
CA LEU A 387 -13.89 -35.10 5.62
C LEU A 387 -13.90 -33.63 5.24
N MET A 388 -14.27 -33.24 4.01
CA MET A 388 -14.36 -31.84 3.64
C MET A 388 -15.46 -31.12 4.44
N GLY A 389 -16.57 -31.79 4.77
CA GLY A 389 -17.59 -31.20 5.64
C GLY A 389 -17.07 -30.98 7.08
N GLU A 390 -16.33 -31.95 7.63
CA GLU A 390 -15.66 -31.83 8.93
C GLU A 390 -14.66 -30.65 8.91
N LEU A 391 -13.87 -30.52 7.83
CA LEU A 391 -12.88 -29.47 7.68
C LEU A 391 -13.55 -28.09 7.56
N LEU A 392 -14.64 -27.97 6.80
CA LEU A 392 -15.40 -26.73 6.67
C LEU A 392 -16.00 -26.30 8.02
N ASP A 393 -16.55 -27.24 8.80
CA ASP A 393 -17.08 -26.92 10.14
C ASP A 393 -15.97 -26.39 11.07
N GLN A 394 -14.81 -27.04 11.09
CA GLN A 394 -13.65 -26.56 11.85
C GLN A 394 -13.22 -25.16 11.42
N THR A 395 -13.18 -24.93 10.10
CA THR A 395 -12.79 -23.63 9.50
C THR A 395 -13.80 -22.54 9.86
N HIS A 396 -15.11 -22.81 9.77
CA HIS A 396 -16.14 -21.83 10.14
C HIS A 396 -16.05 -21.44 11.62
N ARG A 397 -15.81 -22.42 12.52
CA ARG A 397 -15.57 -22.13 13.95
C ARG A 397 -14.29 -21.34 14.19
N ALA A 398 -13.25 -21.55 13.39
CA ALA A 398 -12.04 -20.75 13.45
C ALA A 398 -12.31 -19.30 13.00
N MET A 399 -12.99 -19.11 11.88
CA MET A 399 -13.43 -17.80 11.39
C MET A 399 -14.29 -17.04 12.41
N GLN A 400 -15.20 -17.75 13.09
CA GLN A 400 -16.07 -17.15 14.11
C GLN A 400 -15.27 -16.67 15.32
N ARG A 401 -14.30 -17.45 15.79
CA ARG A 401 -13.38 -17.01 16.86
C ARG A 401 -12.54 -15.80 16.48
N GLU A 402 -12.28 -15.61 15.21
CA GLU A 402 -11.57 -14.47 14.64
C GLU A 402 -12.51 -13.29 14.30
N HIS A 403 -13.80 -13.40 14.63
CA HIS A 403 -14.85 -12.42 14.35
C HIS A 403 -14.98 -12.06 12.86
N ALA A 404 -14.73 -13.02 11.96
CA ALA A 404 -14.99 -12.83 10.54
C ALA A 404 -16.51 -12.67 10.31
N ALA A 405 -16.92 -11.60 9.63
CA ALA A 405 -18.32 -11.33 9.34
C ALA A 405 -18.92 -12.43 8.43
N PHE A 406 -18.16 -12.82 7.42
CA PHE A 406 -18.52 -13.91 6.52
C PHE A 406 -17.30 -14.62 5.94
N GLY A 407 -17.50 -15.87 5.48
CA GLY A 407 -16.56 -16.62 4.67
C GLY A 407 -17.04 -16.67 3.22
N PHE A 408 -16.14 -16.69 2.25
CA PHE A 408 -16.49 -16.78 0.83
C PHE A 408 -15.52 -17.68 0.06
N LEU A 409 -15.95 -18.13 -1.12
CA LEU A 409 -15.19 -19.04 -1.98
C LEU A 409 -15.65 -18.95 -3.44
N ILE A 410 -14.83 -19.47 -4.35
CA ILE A 410 -15.13 -19.64 -5.76
C ILE A 410 -15.26 -21.14 -6.03
N PRO A 411 -16.47 -21.67 -6.33
CA PRO A 411 -16.64 -23.06 -6.71
C PRO A 411 -16.03 -23.33 -8.09
N ALA A 412 -15.19 -24.35 -8.22
CA ALA A 412 -14.53 -24.68 -9.49
C ALA A 412 -15.48 -25.17 -10.60
N ASN A 413 -16.71 -25.55 -10.28
CA ASN A 413 -17.72 -25.97 -11.24
C ASN A 413 -19.14 -25.88 -10.64
N ALA A 414 -20.15 -26.02 -11.49
CA ALA A 414 -21.57 -25.90 -11.10
C ALA A 414 -22.00 -26.89 -10.00
N GLU A 415 -21.48 -28.11 -9.97
CA GLU A 415 -21.85 -29.13 -8.95
C GLU A 415 -21.40 -28.72 -7.54
N LEU A 416 -20.35 -27.92 -7.45
CA LEU A 416 -19.83 -27.45 -6.17
C LEU A 416 -20.70 -26.35 -5.56
N PHE A 417 -21.48 -25.61 -6.34
CA PHE A 417 -22.48 -24.69 -5.79
C PHE A 417 -23.50 -25.44 -4.93
N ASP A 418 -24.04 -26.57 -5.43
CA ASP A 418 -24.97 -27.42 -4.67
C ASP A 418 -24.31 -28.08 -3.45
N TYR A 419 -23.01 -28.36 -3.56
CA TYR A 419 -22.24 -28.90 -2.46
C TYR A 419 -22.09 -27.90 -1.33
N TYR A 420 -21.62 -26.69 -1.61
CA TYR A 420 -21.39 -25.66 -0.60
C TYR A 420 -22.70 -25.07 -0.04
N ALA A 421 -23.80 -25.11 -0.79
CA ALA A 421 -25.12 -24.71 -0.30
C ALA A 421 -25.55 -25.52 0.94
N LYS A 422 -25.13 -26.79 1.06
CA LYS A 422 -25.39 -27.65 2.26
C LYS A 422 -24.72 -27.12 3.53
N PHE A 423 -23.73 -26.25 3.40
CA PHE A 423 -23.01 -25.60 4.50
C PHE A 423 -23.45 -24.16 4.70
N GLY A 424 -24.59 -23.75 4.13
CA GLY A 424 -25.15 -22.42 4.28
C GLY A 424 -24.57 -21.35 3.35
N TYR A 425 -23.75 -21.73 2.36
CA TYR A 425 -23.29 -20.80 1.34
C TYR A 425 -24.39 -20.46 0.35
N THR A 426 -24.35 -19.21 -0.12
CA THR A 426 -25.31 -18.68 -1.09
C THR A 426 -24.51 -17.99 -2.22
N PRO A 427 -24.94 -18.13 -3.50
CA PRO A 427 -24.34 -17.37 -4.60
C PRO A 427 -24.45 -15.87 -4.31
N CYS A 428 -23.31 -15.16 -4.36
CA CYS A 428 -23.25 -13.74 -4.01
C CYS A 428 -22.53 -12.90 -5.04
N PHE A 429 -21.37 -13.36 -5.51
CA PHE A 429 -20.54 -12.60 -6.43
C PHE A 429 -20.86 -12.99 -7.85
N ARG A 430 -21.10 -11.97 -8.68
CA ARG A 430 -21.49 -12.16 -10.08
C ARG A 430 -20.63 -11.33 -11.03
N PHE A 431 -20.68 -11.65 -12.30
CA PHE A 431 -20.14 -10.85 -13.39
C PHE A 431 -21.08 -10.83 -14.58
N GLY A 432 -21.03 -9.74 -15.33
CA GLY A 432 -21.57 -9.64 -16.67
C GLY A 432 -20.47 -9.78 -17.72
N TRP A 433 -20.86 -10.14 -18.92
CA TRP A 433 -19.99 -10.21 -20.06
C TRP A 433 -20.53 -9.33 -21.18
N GLN A 434 -19.69 -8.43 -21.71
CA GLN A 434 -20.11 -7.58 -22.83
C GLN A 434 -18.97 -7.33 -23.79
N SER A 435 -19.26 -7.29 -25.08
CA SER A 435 -18.33 -6.81 -26.10
C SER A 435 -18.56 -5.32 -26.30
N VAL A 436 -17.53 -4.52 -26.09
CA VAL A 436 -17.58 -3.05 -26.15
C VAL A 436 -16.84 -2.58 -27.39
N THR A 437 -17.54 -1.86 -28.27
CA THR A 437 -16.90 -1.17 -29.39
C THR A 437 -15.95 -0.11 -28.85
N ALA A 438 -14.69 -0.10 -29.34
CA ALA A 438 -13.68 0.81 -28.87
C ALA A 438 -14.14 2.28 -28.99
N PRO A 439 -14.23 3.04 -27.90
CA PRO A 439 -14.62 4.44 -27.95
C PRO A 439 -13.54 5.30 -28.62
N THR A 440 -13.90 6.54 -28.95
CA THR A 440 -12.90 7.52 -29.38
C THR A 440 -11.99 7.87 -28.20
N MET A 441 -10.68 7.89 -28.42
CA MET A 441 -9.71 8.25 -27.37
C MET A 441 -10.01 9.64 -26.82
N PRO A 442 -10.29 9.80 -25.51
CA PRO A 442 -10.50 11.09 -24.87
C PRO A 442 -9.27 11.99 -24.97
N GLU A 443 -9.49 13.29 -25.10
CA GLU A 443 -8.40 14.28 -25.13
C GLU A 443 -7.70 14.38 -23.77
N GLY A 444 -6.37 14.50 -23.80
CA GLY A 444 -5.57 14.74 -22.59
C GLY A 444 -5.30 13.49 -21.74
N ILE A 445 -5.74 12.31 -22.18
CA ILE A 445 -5.40 11.03 -21.52
C ILE A 445 -4.47 10.22 -22.43
N VAL A 446 -3.42 9.68 -21.84
CA VAL A 446 -2.46 8.79 -22.52
C VAL A 446 -2.52 7.41 -21.88
N VAL A 447 -2.56 6.38 -22.70
CA VAL A 447 -2.60 4.98 -22.25
C VAL A 447 -1.29 4.29 -22.61
N VAL A 448 -0.67 3.65 -21.61
CA VAL A 448 0.63 2.98 -21.76
C VAL A 448 0.63 1.63 -21.06
N PRO A 449 1.44 0.65 -21.53
CA PRO A 449 1.67 -0.58 -20.78
C PRO A 449 2.29 -0.28 -19.41
N SER A 450 1.81 -0.95 -18.36
CA SER A 450 2.37 -0.83 -17.02
C SER A 450 3.66 -1.64 -16.90
N VAL A 451 4.76 -0.98 -16.57
CA VAL A 451 6.06 -1.63 -16.31
C VAL A 451 6.10 -2.17 -14.88
N GLU A 452 5.74 -1.34 -13.92
CA GLU A 452 5.60 -1.69 -12.51
C GLU A 452 4.13 -1.51 -12.10
N PRO A 453 3.47 -2.55 -11.54
CA PRO A 453 2.07 -2.45 -11.19
C PRO A 453 1.86 -1.37 -10.12
N PRO A 454 0.94 -0.42 -10.33
CA PRO A 454 0.66 0.64 -9.38
C PRO A 454 -0.26 0.15 -8.25
N LEU A 455 0.22 -0.80 -7.44
CA LEU A 455 -0.54 -1.54 -6.43
C LEU A 455 -1.28 -0.62 -5.45
N THR A 456 -0.66 0.49 -5.09
CA THR A 456 -1.27 1.49 -4.19
C THR A 456 -2.51 2.12 -4.81
N TYR A 457 -2.41 2.57 -6.06
CA TYR A 457 -3.56 3.11 -6.80
C TYR A 457 -4.68 2.08 -6.92
N MET A 458 -4.34 0.83 -7.30
CA MET A 458 -5.30 -0.26 -7.41
C MET A 458 -6.05 -0.49 -6.09
N ARG A 459 -5.32 -0.57 -4.97
CA ARG A 459 -5.92 -0.71 -3.64
C ARG A 459 -6.84 0.48 -3.31
N ASP A 460 -6.37 1.70 -3.54
CA ASP A 460 -7.10 2.90 -3.15
C ASP A 460 -8.42 3.03 -3.92
N VAL A 461 -8.43 2.72 -5.23
CA VAL A 461 -9.66 2.67 -6.04
C VAL A 461 -10.59 1.56 -5.54
N MET A 462 -10.07 0.38 -5.20
CA MET A 462 -10.87 -0.71 -4.64
C MET A 462 -11.49 -0.31 -3.28
N GLN A 463 -10.77 0.42 -2.44
CA GLN A 463 -11.27 0.88 -1.14
C GLN A 463 -12.39 1.93 -1.27
N CYS A 464 -12.44 2.67 -2.37
CA CYS A 464 -13.54 3.59 -2.66
C CYS A 464 -14.83 2.89 -3.10
N ARG A 465 -14.75 1.61 -3.50
CA ARG A 465 -15.93 0.82 -3.86
C ARG A 465 -16.69 0.40 -2.59
N SER A 466 -18.00 0.61 -2.59
CA SER A 466 -18.88 0.04 -1.56
C SER A 466 -18.91 -1.47 -1.69
N GLN A 467 -19.12 -2.29 -0.74
CA GLN A 467 -19.24 -3.75 -0.81
C GLN A 467 -18.19 -4.44 -1.72
N CYS A 468 -16.90 -4.16 -1.52
CA CYS A 468 -15.81 -4.72 -2.32
C CYS A 468 -14.81 -5.50 -1.48
N VAL A 469 -14.46 -6.72 -1.90
CA VAL A 469 -13.37 -7.49 -1.31
C VAL A 469 -12.06 -6.75 -1.53
N GLN A 470 -11.24 -6.66 -0.49
CA GLN A 470 -9.99 -5.91 -0.47
C GLN A 470 -8.80 -6.84 -0.38
N HIS A 471 -7.69 -6.44 -0.99
CA HIS A 471 -6.43 -7.16 -0.93
C HIS A 471 -5.41 -6.40 -0.09
N PRO A 472 -4.73 -7.04 0.89
CA PRO A 472 -3.46 -6.52 1.39
C PRO A 472 -2.47 -6.30 0.24
N LEU A 473 -1.60 -5.31 0.32
CA LEU A 473 -0.69 -4.99 -0.81
C LEU A 473 0.24 -6.14 -1.18
N SER A 474 0.74 -6.90 -0.20
CA SER A 474 1.53 -8.12 -0.45
C SER A 474 0.74 -9.18 -1.21
N ASP A 475 -0.55 -9.28 -0.91
CA ASP A 475 -1.46 -10.17 -1.59
C ASP A 475 -1.72 -9.72 -3.03
N LEU A 476 -2.01 -8.45 -3.22
CA LEU A 476 -2.24 -7.86 -4.54
C LEU A 476 -1.01 -8.02 -5.46
N ARG A 477 0.22 -7.94 -4.89
CA ARG A 477 1.45 -8.25 -5.63
C ARG A 477 1.46 -9.70 -6.11
N ALA A 478 1.15 -10.65 -5.23
CA ALA A 478 1.11 -12.08 -5.61
C ALA A 478 0.06 -12.35 -6.69
N VAL A 479 -1.10 -11.67 -6.63
CA VAL A 479 -2.14 -11.74 -7.67
C VAL A 479 -1.63 -11.21 -9.01
N VAL A 480 -0.95 -10.06 -9.02
CA VAL A 480 -0.38 -9.50 -10.25
C VAL A 480 0.73 -10.39 -10.82
N ASP A 481 1.56 -10.99 -9.97
CA ASP A 481 2.58 -11.93 -10.42
C ASP A 481 1.97 -13.19 -11.03
N ASP A 482 0.87 -13.70 -10.47
CA ASP A 482 0.08 -14.80 -11.04
C ASP A 482 -0.52 -14.43 -12.41
N MET A 483 -1.14 -13.27 -12.53
CA MET A 483 -1.67 -12.76 -13.79
C MET A 483 -0.60 -12.68 -14.87
N ARG A 484 0.61 -12.21 -14.53
CA ARG A 484 1.75 -12.19 -15.46
C ARG A 484 2.18 -13.59 -15.89
N LEU A 485 2.19 -14.56 -14.96
CA LEU A 485 2.45 -15.97 -15.28
C LEU A 485 1.40 -16.55 -16.24
N ALA A 486 0.15 -16.11 -16.11
CA ALA A 486 -0.95 -16.49 -16.99
C ALA A 486 -0.95 -15.77 -18.36
N GLY A 487 -0.03 -14.80 -18.56
CA GLY A 487 0.10 -14.04 -19.81
C GLY A 487 -0.77 -12.78 -19.87
N ASP A 488 -1.35 -12.37 -18.76
CA ASP A 488 -2.11 -11.12 -18.67
C ASP A 488 -1.17 -9.90 -18.76
N THR A 489 -1.68 -8.80 -19.29
CA THR A 489 -0.97 -7.53 -19.42
C THR A 489 -1.71 -6.45 -18.65
N MET A 490 -0.94 -5.50 -18.10
CA MET A 490 -1.48 -4.38 -17.33
C MET A 490 -1.24 -3.07 -18.06
N TRP A 491 -2.23 -2.18 -18.02
CA TRP A 491 -2.23 -0.89 -18.71
C TRP A 491 -2.58 0.23 -17.76
N GLU A 492 -1.99 1.39 -17.98
CA GLU A 492 -2.21 2.59 -17.19
C GLU A 492 -2.76 3.72 -18.05
N ALA A 493 -3.77 4.44 -17.55
CA ALA A 493 -4.26 5.68 -18.12
C ALA A 493 -3.78 6.87 -17.29
N HIS A 494 -3.20 7.86 -17.95
CA HIS A 494 -2.65 9.06 -17.32
C HIS A 494 -3.32 10.31 -17.89
N ARG A 495 -3.90 11.15 -17.03
CA ARG A 495 -4.37 12.49 -17.38
C ARG A 495 -3.28 13.50 -17.02
N GLY A 496 -2.52 13.94 -18.05
CA GLY A 496 -1.22 14.60 -17.82
C GLY A 496 -0.29 13.60 -17.15
N SER A 497 0.02 13.81 -15.91
CA SER A 497 0.91 13.00 -15.09
C SER A 497 0.20 12.28 -13.94
N LEU A 498 -1.10 12.50 -13.79
CA LEU A 498 -1.90 11.82 -12.80
C LEU A 498 -2.35 10.47 -13.36
N LEU A 499 -2.04 9.38 -12.65
CA LEU A 499 -2.60 8.07 -12.92
C LEU A 499 -4.10 8.11 -12.56
N VAL A 500 -4.96 7.86 -13.55
CA VAL A 500 -6.41 7.94 -13.41
C VAL A 500 -7.11 6.61 -13.73
N GLY A 501 -6.36 5.60 -14.16
CA GLY A 501 -6.93 4.30 -14.45
C GLY A 501 -5.89 3.21 -14.65
N VAL A 502 -6.26 1.97 -14.28
CA VAL A 502 -5.49 0.75 -14.50
C VAL A 502 -6.42 -0.32 -15.05
N ALA A 503 -5.97 -1.01 -16.08
CA ALA A 503 -6.67 -2.15 -16.64
C ALA A 503 -5.79 -3.39 -16.66
N VAL A 504 -6.40 -4.56 -16.42
CA VAL A 504 -5.79 -5.87 -16.62
C VAL A 504 -6.49 -6.54 -17.79
N CYS A 505 -5.73 -6.95 -18.79
CA CYS A 505 -6.31 -7.62 -19.94
C CYS A 505 -5.52 -8.86 -20.35
N ARG A 506 -6.25 -9.82 -20.89
CA ARG A 506 -5.73 -11.06 -21.49
C ARG A 506 -5.81 -10.96 -23.00
N PRO A 507 -4.67 -10.96 -23.70
CA PRO A 507 -4.67 -11.15 -25.15
C PRO A 507 -5.16 -12.56 -25.50
N GLU A 508 -6.10 -12.67 -26.43
CA GLU A 508 -6.62 -13.92 -26.97
C GLU A 508 -6.34 -14.03 -28.46
N ALA A 509 -6.44 -15.23 -29.04
CA ALA A 509 -6.14 -15.45 -30.46
C ALA A 509 -6.97 -14.53 -31.37
N ASP A 510 -8.26 -14.36 -31.07
CA ASP A 510 -9.20 -13.61 -31.89
C ASP A 510 -9.72 -12.33 -31.20
N GLY A 511 -9.23 -11.99 -30.01
CA GLY A 511 -9.74 -10.85 -29.23
C GLY A 511 -8.80 -10.34 -28.15
N VAL A 512 -9.33 -9.52 -27.32
CA VAL A 512 -8.72 -9.06 -26.08
C VAL A 512 -9.81 -9.02 -25.00
N LEU A 513 -9.56 -9.69 -23.88
CA LEU A 513 -10.43 -9.72 -22.74
C LEU A 513 -9.94 -8.74 -21.68
N LEU A 514 -10.73 -7.72 -21.36
CA LEU A 514 -10.53 -6.83 -20.23
C LEU A 514 -11.10 -7.50 -18.97
N ARG A 515 -10.22 -7.97 -18.09
CA ARG A 515 -10.59 -8.70 -16.87
C ARG A 515 -10.93 -7.79 -15.71
N GLU A 516 -10.27 -6.64 -15.62
CA GLU A 516 -10.52 -5.64 -14.58
C GLU A 516 -10.18 -4.25 -15.10
N CYS A 517 -10.95 -3.27 -14.63
CA CYS A 517 -10.75 -1.86 -14.91
C CYS A 517 -10.99 -1.03 -13.65
N LEU A 518 -9.92 -0.53 -13.06
CA LEU A 518 -9.91 0.30 -11.87
C LEU A 518 -9.66 1.74 -12.30
N CYS A 519 -10.68 2.59 -12.29
CA CYS A 519 -10.63 3.95 -12.83
C CYS A 519 -11.27 4.95 -11.88
N ASP A 520 -10.80 6.20 -11.97
CA ASP A 520 -11.37 7.33 -11.24
C ASP A 520 -12.69 7.79 -11.85
N ASP A 521 -12.83 7.65 -13.19
CA ASP A 521 -14.02 8.11 -13.94
C ASP A 521 -14.20 7.34 -15.28
N ASP A 522 -15.34 7.58 -15.94
CA ASP A 522 -15.68 6.94 -17.20
C ASP A 522 -14.74 7.35 -18.36
N GLU A 523 -14.20 8.58 -18.37
CA GLU A 523 -13.24 9.01 -19.40
C GLU A 523 -11.94 8.18 -19.32
N ALA A 524 -11.45 7.90 -18.13
CA ALA A 524 -10.27 7.05 -17.93
C ALA A 524 -10.55 5.61 -18.37
N ARG A 525 -11.75 5.08 -18.10
CA ARG A 525 -12.19 3.77 -18.58
C ARG A 525 -12.24 3.71 -20.11
N ASP A 526 -12.87 4.70 -20.73
CA ASP A 526 -12.97 4.78 -22.19
C ASP A 526 -11.60 4.91 -22.84
N ALA A 527 -10.70 5.69 -22.25
CA ALA A 527 -9.32 5.81 -22.71
C ALA A 527 -8.58 4.45 -22.66
N LEU A 528 -8.71 3.69 -21.56
CA LEU A 528 -8.11 2.36 -21.44
C LEU A 528 -8.63 1.42 -22.51
N ILE A 529 -9.95 1.34 -22.70
CA ILE A 529 -10.58 0.49 -23.73
C ILE A 529 -10.07 0.90 -25.13
N ALA A 530 -10.08 2.21 -25.44
CA ALA A 530 -9.59 2.71 -26.74
C ALA A 530 -8.11 2.41 -26.97
N GLY A 531 -7.26 2.67 -25.96
CA GLY A 531 -5.80 2.46 -26.04
C GLY A 531 -5.44 0.98 -26.19
N ILE A 532 -6.08 0.10 -25.42
CA ILE A 532 -5.90 -1.35 -25.47
C ILE A 532 -6.36 -1.88 -26.85
N ALA A 533 -7.55 -1.49 -27.31
CA ALA A 533 -8.07 -1.85 -28.62
C ALA A 533 -7.11 -1.45 -29.76
N ALA A 534 -6.63 -0.20 -29.72
CA ALA A 534 -5.69 0.31 -30.71
C ALA A 534 -4.35 -0.46 -30.70
N HIS A 535 -3.82 -0.79 -29.52
CA HIS A 535 -2.57 -1.54 -29.39
C HIS A 535 -2.66 -2.94 -30.02
N TYR A 536 -3.78 -3.64 -29.78
CA TYR A 536 -4.00 -4.98 -30.32
C TYR A 536 -4.65 -4.98 -31.72
N GLY A 537 -4.89 -3.79 -32.33
CA GLY A 537 -5.50 -3.66 -33.66
C GLY A 537 -6.94 -4.17 -33.72
N ARG A 538 -7.69 -3.97 -32.65
CA ARG A 538 -9.08 -4.41 -32.52
C ARG A 538 -10.06 -3.22 -32.53
N THR A 539 -11.28 -3.48 -32.98
CA THR A 539 -12.38 -2.50 -32.97
C THR A 539 -13.33 -2.73 -31.81
N GLU A 540 -13.24 -3.89 -31.16
CA GLU A 540 -14.03 -4.30 -30.01
C GLU A 540 -13.13 -4.94 -28.96
N VAL A 541 -13.53 -4.82 -27.70
CA VAL A 541 -12.87 -5.41 -26.53
C VAL A 541 -13.93 -6.12 -25.70
N ASP A 542 -13.69 -7.37 -25.37
CA ASP A 542 -14.55 -8.09 -24.43
C ASP A 542 -14.24 -7.65 -23.00
N VAL A 543 -15.27 -7.38 -22.22
CA VAL A 543 -15.15 -6.80 -20.88
C VAL A 543 -15.89 -7.66 -19.87
N ILE A 544 -15.21 -8.04 -18.78
CA ILE A 544 -15.86 -8.57 -17.60
C ILE A 544 -16.36 -7.40 -16.76
N ASP A 545 -17.67 -7.30 -16.60
CA ASP A 545 -18.31 -6.28 -15.78
C ASP A 545 -18.68 -6.88 -14.42
N LEU A 546 -17.87 -6.60 -13.41
CA LEU A 546 -18.11 -7.04 -12.03
C LEU A 546 -19.19 -6.21 -11.32
N THR A 547 -19.62 -5.09 -11.91
CA THR A 547 -20.68 -4.24 -11.35
C THR A 547 -22.07 -4.60 -11.89
N ALA A 548 -22.14 -5.57 -12.79
CA ALA A 548 -23.39 -6.01 -13.40
C ALA A 548 -24.39 -6.49 -12.33
N THR A 549 -25.63 -6.00 -12.42
CA THR A 549 -26.72 -6.43 -11.54
C THR A 549 -27.40 -7.71 -12.04
N GLU A 550 -27.18 -8.05 -13.30
CA GLU A 550 -27.59 -9.30 -13.96
C GLU A 550 -26.36 -10.00 -14.52
N GLY A 551 -26.32 -11.33 -14.46
CA GLY A 551 -25.17 -12.11 -14.92
C GLY A 551 -25.00 -13.42 -14.16
N ASP A 552 -23.90 -14.12 -14.45
CA ASP A 552 -23.60 -15.41 -13.84
C ASP A 552 -22.91 -15.24 -12.48
N TYR A 553 -23.26 -16.11 -11.55
CA TYR A 553 -22.57 -16.19 -10.27
C TYR A 553 -21.30 -17.04 -10.39
N PHE A 554 -20.19 -16.50 -9.94
CA PHE A 554 -18.91 -17.23 -9.87
C PHE A 554 -18.46 -17.50 -8.42
N GLY A 555 -18.94 -16.72 -7.44
CA GLY A 555 -18.56 -16.88 -6.04
C GLY A 555 -19.75 -16.98 -5.10
N MET A 556 -19.50 -17.66 -3.97
CA MET A 556 -20.48 -17.88 -2.91
C MET A 556 -19.96 -17.33 -1.59
N ALA A 557 -20.88 -16.90 -0.73
CA ALA A 557 -20.57 -16.47 0.64
C ALA A 557 -21.50 -17.13 1.67
N ARG A 558 -21.05 -17.13 2.94
CA ARG A 558 -21.80 -17.56 4.12
C ARG A 558 -21.50 -16.61 5.27
N VAL A 559 -22.53 -16.05 5.89
CA VAL A 559 -22.39 -15.30 7.13
C VAL A 559 -21.82 -16.21 8.22
N ILE A 560 -20.76 -15.77 8.88
CA ILE A 560 -20.07 -16.49 9.97
C ILE A 560 -20.46 -15.90 11.32
N ASP A 561 -20.46 -14.58 11.45
CA ASP A 561 -20.90 -13.87 12.66
C ASP A 561 -22.10 -12.98 12.28
N ALA A 562 -23.28 -13.44 12.68
CA ALA A 562 -24.54 -12.77 12.33
C ALA A 562 -24.67 -11.39 13.00
N GLU A 563 -24.15 -11.23 14.21
CA GLU A 563 -24.21 -9.95 14.93
C GLU A 563 -23.34 -8.90 14.28
N VAL A 564 -22.08 -9.24 13.94
CA VAL A 564 -21.14 -8.37 13.21
C VAL A 564 -21.73 -7.95 11.86
N MET A 565 -22.27 -8.94 11.11
CA MET A 565 -22.81 -8.66 9.78
C MET A 565 -24.09 -7.82 9.82
N LEU A 566 -25.00 -8.11 10.74
CA LEU A 566 -26.24 -7.34 10.91
C LEU A 566 -25.98 -5.94 11.44
N ALA A 567 -24.96 -5.74 12.29
CA ALA A 567 -24.55 -4.40 12.71
C ALA A 567 -24.04 -3.56 11.54
N ALA A 568 -23.28 -4.16 10.62
CA ALA A 568 -22.84 -3.47 9.41
C ALA A 568 -24.00 -3.18 8.45
N TYR A 569 -24.90 -4.15 8.26
CA TYR A 569 -26.09 -3.99 7.43
C TYR A 569 -27.04 -2.90 7.96
N ALA A 570 -27.26 -2.84 9.28
CA ALA A 570 -28.06 -1.78 9.89
C ALA A 570 -27.46 -0.39 9.63
N ARG A 571 -26.13 -0.23 9.72
CA ARG A 571 -25.45 1.04 9.39
C ARG A 571 -25.60 1.44 7.93
N LEU A 572 -25.58 0.48 7.02
CA LEU A 572 -25.79 0.73 5.59
C LEU A 572 -27.23 1.18 5.31
N HIS A 573 -28.19 0.67 6.09
CA HIS A 573 -29.62 0.94 5.95
C HIS A 573 -30.24 1.54 7.22
N PRO A 574 -29.84 2.74 7.63
CA PRO A 574 -30.32 3.37 8.87
C PRO A 574 -31.83 3.64 8.89
N GLU A 575 -32.46 3.67 7.70
CA GLU A 575 -33.89 3.84 7.55
C GLU A 575 -34.70 2.55 7.77
N LYS A 576 -34.04 1.38 7.74
CA LYS A 576 -34.71 0.09 7.94
C LYS A 576 -34.93 -0.18 9.42
N GLU A 577 -36.18 -0.48 9.77
CA GLU A 577 -36.55 -1.01 11.06
C GLU A 577 -37.16 -2.39 10.88
N CYS A 578 -36.56 -3.43 11.47
CA CYS A 578 -37.07 -4.78 11.37
C CYS A 578 -36.62 -5.65 12.54
N LEU A 579 -37.49 -6.62 12.84
CA LEU A 579 -37.21 -7.73 13.75
C LEU A 579 -36.97 -8.99 12.92
N LEU A 580 -35.85 -9.65 13.15
CA LEU A 580 -35.52 -10.90 12.47
C LEU A 580 -34.91 -11.91 13.43
N CYS A 581 -35.18 -13.19 13.21
CA CYS A 581 -34.57 -14.29 13.96
C CYS A 581 -33.74 -15.15 13.01
N VAL A 582 -32.52 -15.49 13.41
CA VAL A 582 -31.57 -16.29 12.63
C VAL A 582 -31.55 -17.72 13.17
N ALA A 583 -31.55 -18.68 12.26
CA ALA A 583 -31.32 -20.08 12.54
C ALA A 583 -30.11 -20.59 11.74
N ASP A 584 -29.10 -21.08 12.45
CA ASP A 584 -27.87 -21.65 11.90
C ASP A 584 -27.63 -23.02 12.56
N GLU A 585 -27.64 -24.08 11.76
CA GLU A 585 -27.45 -25.45 12.24
C GLU A 585 -25.98 -25.78 12.57
N LEU A 586 -25.02 -25.04 11.92
CA LEU A 586 -23.59 -25.30 12.07
C LEU A 586 -22.95 -24.40 13.13
N LEU A 587 -23.29 -23.12 13.15
CA LEU A 587 -22.79 -22.11 14.10
C LEU A 587 -23.96 -21.63 14.97
N THR A 588 -24.27 -22.41 15.99
CA THR A 588 -25.43 -22.16 16.87
C THR A 588 -25.35 -20.84 17.65
N GLU A 589 -24.18 -20.26 17.75
CA GLU A 589 -23.93 -18.94 18.32
C GLU A 589 -24.65 -17.82 17.54
N ASN A 590 -24.94 -18.04 16.25
CA ASN A 590 -25.73 -17.12 15.41
C ASN A 590 -27.22 -17.16 15.74
N ASN A 591 -27.70 -18.21 16.39
CA ASN A 591 -29.11 -18.38 16.68
C ASN A 591 -29.60 -17.32 17.67
N GLY A 592 -30.71 -16.71 17.36
CA GLY A 592 -31.32 -15.64 18.17
C GLY A 592 -32.07 -14.63 17.34
N CYS A 593 -32.76 -13.73 18.03
CA CYS A 593 -33.51 -12.66 17.41
C CYS A 593 -32.75 -11.32 17.53
N TYR A 594 -32.86 -10.50 16.50
CA TYR A 594 -32.15 -9.24 16.36
C TYR A 594 -33.15 -8.14 15.98
N HIS A 595 -32.98 -6.97 16.59
CA HIS A 595 -33.72 -5.76 16.25
C HIS A 595 -32.77 -4.78 15.54
N LEU A 596 -33.09 -4.47 14.29
CA LEU A 596 -32.42 -3.43 13.53
C LEU A 596 -33.27 -2.16 13.59
N VAL A 597 -32.69 -1.07 14.10
CA VAL A 597 -33.38 0.21 14.23
C VAL A 597 -32.38 1.36 14.23
N ALA A 598 -32.67 2.42 13.47
CA ALA A 598 -31.86 3.65 13.44
C ALA A 598 -30.35 3.40 13.20
N GLY A 599 -30.01 2.46 12.31
CA GLY A 599 -28.62 2.13 11.96
C GLY A 599 -27.90 1.27 12.99
N GLN A 600 -28.59 0.72 13.98
CA GLN A 600 -28.04 -0.14 15.02
C GLN A 600 -28.66 -1.54 14.96
N CYS A 601 -27.88 -2.53 15.39
CA CYS A 601 -28.33 -3.88 15.59
C CYS A 601 -28.26 -4.24 17.07
N GLN A 602 -29.33 -4.74 17.62
CA GLN A 602 -29.42 -5.21 18.99
C GLN A 602 -29.90 -6.66 19.03
N ARG A 603 -29.11 -7.54 19.64
CA ARG A 603 -29.54 -8.90 19.92
C ARG A 603 -30.53 -8.91 21.08
N LEU A 604 -31.67 -9.57 20.90
CA LEU A 604 -32.71 -9.68 21.90
C LEU A 604 -32.42 -10.81 22.89
N ALA A 605 -32.84 -10.62 24.15
CA ALA A 605 -32.67 -11.63 25.19
C ALA A 605 -33.74 -12.73 25.13
N GLU A 606 -34.87 -12.45 24.48
CA GLU A 606 -36.02 -13.35 24.36
C GLU A 606 -36.44 -13.48 22.89
N ASP A 607 -37.12 -14.57 22.56
CA ASP A 607 -37.67 -14.76 21.23
C ASP A 607 -38.75 -13.71 20.91
N ALA A 608 -38.77 -13.24 19.67
CA ALA A 608 -39.73 -12.29 19.16
C ALA A 608 -40.67 -13.01 18.15
N PRO A 609 -41.86 -13.44 18.57
CA PRO A 609 -42.76 -14.23 17.73
C PRO A 609 -43.19 -13.54 16.43
N GLU A 610 -43.17 -12.22 16.41
CA GLU A 610 -43.46 -11.36 15.25
C GLU A 610 -42.27 -11.20 14.31
N ALA A 611 -41.09 -11.64 14.70
CA ALA A 611 -39.87 -11.51 13.89
C ALA A 611 -39.92 -12.46 12.69
N LYS A 612 -39.40 -11.98 11.56
CA LYS A 612 -39.23 -12.81 10.38
C LYS A 612 -38.07 -13.79 10.59
N ALA A 613 -38.33 -15.07 10.42
CA ALA A 613 -37.30 -16.09 10.53
C ALA A 613 -36.46 -16.19 9.24
N TYR A 614 -35.16 -16.36 9.43
CA TYR A 614 -34.18 -16.54 8.36
C TYR A 614 -33.25 -17.71 8.70
N THR A 615 -33.06 -18.60 7.75
CA THR A 615 -31.90 -19.48 7.75
C THR A 615 -30.64 -18.68 7.50
N ILE A 616 -29.47 -19.21 7.83
CA ILE A 616 -28.20 -18.52 7.58
C ILE A 616 -27.99 -18.20 6.08
N ALA A 617 -28.45 -19.07 5.18
CA ALA A 617 -28.38 -18.86 3.74
C ALA A 617 -29.30 -17.71 3.26
N GLU A 618 -30.51 -17.62 3.82
CA GLU A 618 -31.43 -16.51 3.54
C GLU A 618 -30.94 -15.20 4.13
N LEU A 619 -30.34 -15.23 5.32
CA LEU A 619 -29.66 -14.07 5.89
C LEU A 619 -28.52 -13.60 4.98
N THR A 620 -27.67 -14.53 4.54
CA THR A 620 -26.55 -14.23 3.64
C THR A 620 -27.05 -13.57 2.34
N ARG A 621 -28.18 -14.07 1.79
CA ARG A 621 -28.79 -13.45 0.60
C ARG A 621 -29.23 -12.03 0.88
N LEU A 622 -29.90 -11.77 1.98
CA LEU A 622 -30.39 -10.46 2.38
C LEU A 622 -29.24 -9.45 2.51
N VAL A 623 -28.19 -9.82 3.25
CA VAL A 623 -27.14 -8.87 3.64
C VAL A 623 -25.97 -8.78 2.67
N LEU A 624 -25.83 -9.72 1.73
CA LEU A 624 -24.75 -9.75 0.74
C LEU A 624 -25.29 -9.79 -0.70
N THR A 625 -26.05 -10.81 -1.09
CA THR A 625 -26.45 -11.00 -2.50
C THR A 625 -27.27 -9.81 -3.01
N GLU A 626 -28.20 -9.29 -2.20
CA GLU A 626 -29.04 -8.14 -2.56
C GLU A 626 -28.25 -6.82 -2.61
N GLU A 627 -27.09 -6.76 -1.97
CA GLU A 627 -26.18 -5.59 -1.96
C GLU A 627 -25.17 -5.61 -3.12
N ASN A 628 -25.22 -6.62 -3.99
CA ASN A 628 -24.34 -6.81 -5.15
C ASN A 628 -22.85 -6.63 -4.84
N PRO A 629 -22.26 -7.49 -3.99
CA PRO A 629 -20.88 -7.37 -3.57
C PRO A 629 -19.91 -7.63 -4.73
N LEU A 630 -18.77 -6.93 -4.71
CA LEU A 630 -17.72 -7.04 -5.71
C LEU A 630 -16.57 -7.91 -5.21
N MET A 631 -16.11 -8.83 -6.04
CA MET A 631 -14.90 -9.61 -5.82
C MET A 631 -14.08 -9.61 -7.11
N THR A 632 -12.84 -9.15 -7.03
CA THR A 632 -11.98 -8.94 -8.20
C THR A 632 -10.55 -9.33 -7.91
N LEU A 633 -9.77 -9.59 -8.96
CA LEU A 633 -8.34 -9.83 -8.89
C LEU A 633 -7.95 -11.01 -7.97
N MET A 634 -8.74 -12.08 -7.96
CA MET A 634 -8.40 -13.30 -7.23
C MET A 634 -7.35 -14.11 -8.00
N MET A 635 -6.48 -14.81 -7.27
CA MET A 635 -5.59 -15.80 -7.89
C MET A 635 -6.43 -16.99 -8.38
N ASN A 636 -6.08 -17.55 -9.53
CA ASN A 636 -6.80 -18.69 -10.15
C ASN A 636 -8.18 -18.38 -10.72
N ASP A 637 -8.36 -17.26 -11.31
CA ASP A 637 -9.56 -17.02 -12.13
C ASP A 637 -9.42 -17.52 -13.57
#